data_9cdee7e40e8cf1d3f08290a27b1ef30f
#
_entry.id   9cdee7e40e8cf1d3f08290a27b1ef30f
#
_cell.length_a   1.000
_cell.length_b   1.000
_cell.length_c   1.000
_cell.angle_alpha   90.00
_cell.angle_beta   90.00
_cell.angle_gamma   90.00
#
_symmetry.space_group_name_H-M   'P 1'
#
loop_
_entity.id
_entity.type
_entity.pdbx_description
1 polymer ?
#
loop_
_entity_poly.entity_id
_entity_poly.type
_entity_poly.pdbx_seq_one_letter_code
_entity_poly.pdbx_strand_id
1 'polypeptide(L)'
;MLVSINWIKDYVDLDGCDIKGLINKFTLATAEVEDIYYMGRDVQKVVVGEIKTLENHPESKKLHLLTIDIGDKTVNCVCGAPNVRVGQKVAFATAGGRVVAGEIGKATVAGYESEGMCCSEKELGISDENSGIMELDPSYKNGTDIKELFPIDDIVFEVDNKSLTNRPDLWGHYGIAREFAALTGRELKPLDLADIDSDSENVVPVTIGDTEHVFRYSCLRMANITKHVSPMEIRIRLFYCGMRPINLLADLTNYIMLEIGQPTHAFDATKIDHIKVDMPKEDIDFTTLDGTTRKADTNTLLIYNHDEPVAIAGIMGGLDSEIVGDTSSVVLESANFDGICVRKSSSRLGLRTDASARYEKMLDPELTLVAIKRFVKLVKDIDSGAVIDSKLTDEYAKKYPQITLTFDKTYVDRYTGIEISNERIIHTLTLLGFGVDEKDGVFTVTVPSWRATKDVTIKADIIEEITRIYGYDNFEITTTRSPLKPVHSAPERLVGDEIKDILVKKYSMHEVHSYIWCDKKKYKKLGIEVEDNVKILNIENSDNGVLRDSMLPTLLVAAYENKDFADSYGIFEIGRVIEGTLENGYCNERRHLGVVLFSKSQSERDLYYKAIEVVNCIFEQIKHCTPKFAKIAPIHAWQHPKNTAAVLADGNEVGFVCALHPQNASKLDKTGSAVCIEMDIDKFSDAKAYDIEFKEPSTKQSTYYDLSLVLRKGVTYDELSENWKSMNIEELESVKLIDTYELLGTKSITLRFTFSSHDRTLEMEEVQGWIDEILHRLSAIGVSLRV
;
A
#
# COMPACT_ATOMS: atom_id res chain seq x y z
N MET A 1 8.36 15.86 -0.74
CA MET A 1 9.64 16.49 -1.17
C MET A 1 9.46 17.99 -1.31
N LEU A 2 10.36 18.80 -0.71
CA LEU A 2 10.27 20.26 -0.79
C LEU A 2 10.95 20.77 -2.07
N VAL A 3 10.30 21.70 -2.76
CA VAL A 3 10.73 22.21 -4.07
C VAL A 3 10.66 23.75 -4.08
N SER A 4 11.79 24.39 -4.40
CA SER A 4 11.96 25.84 -4.45
C SER A 4 11.61 26.39 -5.84
N ILE A 5 10.72 27.37 -5.92
CA ILE A 5 10.42 28.09 -7.16
C ILE A 5 11.62 28.91 -7.64
N ASN A 6 12.37 29.52 -6.76
CA ASN A 6 13.57 30.25 -7.13
C ASN A 6 14.62 29.32 -7.79
N TRP A 7 14.71 28.09 -7.33
CA TRP A 7 15.59 27.11 -7.98
C TRP A 7 15.07 26.67 -9.35
N ILE A 8 13.74 26.47 -9.48
CA ILE A 8 13.15 26.16 -10.80
C ILE A 8 13.40 27.30 -11.80
N LYS A 9 13.36 28.58 -11.36
CA LYS A 9 13.59 29.76 -12.23
C LYS A 9 14.99 29.80 -12.84
N ASP A 10 15.96 29.10 -12.26
CA ASP A 10 17.29 28.96 -12.90
C ASP A 10 17.19 28.27 -14.28
N TYR A 11 16.21 27.36 -14.42
CA TYR A 11 16.07 26.50 -15.59
C TYR A 11 14.90 26.88 -16.49
N VAL A 12 13.88 27.54 -15.96
CA VAL A 12 12.70 27.99 -16.72
C VAL A 12 12.41 29.43 -16.39
N ASP A 13 12.24 30.26 -17.42
CA ASP A 13 11.77 31.62 -17.21
C ASP A 13 10.29 31.58 -16.78
N LEU A 14 10.01 31.94 -15.54
CA LEU A 14 8.66 32.00 -14.98
C LEU A 14 8.14 33.43 -14.80
N ASP A 15 8.80 34.42 -15.36
CA ASP A 15 8.38 35.83 -15.22
C ASP A 15 7.02 36.04 -15.87
N GLY A 16 6.16 36.76 -15.13
CA GLY A 16 4.77 37.03 -15.51
C GLY A 16 3.81 35.84 -15.31
N CYS A 17 4.27 34.69 -14.84
CA CYS A 17 3.39 33.57 -14.50
C CYS A 17 2.71 33.75 -13.14
N ASP A 18 1.45 33.36 -13.05
CA ASP A 18 0.80 33.11 -11.75
C ASP A 18 1.38 31.81 -11.16
N ILE A 19 2.32 31.95 -10.24
CA ILE A 19 3.03 30.81 -9.62
C ILE A 19 2.04 29.87 -8.89
N LYS A 20 1.05 30.43 -8.18
CA LYS A 20 0.05 29.62 -7.48
C LYS A 20 -0.81 28.82 -8.46
N GLY A 21 -1.28 29.48 -9.52
CA GLY A 21 -2.03 28.81 -10.59
C GLY A 21 -1.21 27.74 -11.30
N LEU A 22 0.10 27.97 -11.47
CA LEU A 22 1.02 27.01 -12.08
C LEU A 22 1.28 25.81 -11.19
N ILE A 23 1.43 25.98 -9.87
CA ILE A 23 1.51 24.88 -8.90
C ILE A 23 0.21 24.05 -8.93
N ASN A 24 -0.95 24.69 -9.02
CA ASN A 24 -2.21 23.97 -9.16
C ASN A 24 -2.28 23.16 -10.47
N LYS A 25 -1.78 23.71 -11.59
CA LYS A 25 -1.68 22.95 -12.85
C LYS A 25 -0.73 21.77 -12.74
N PHE A 26 0.39 21.94 -12.04
CA PHE A 26 1.33 20.85 -11.76
C PHE A 26 0.65 19.72 -10.95
N THR A 27 -0.16 20.07 -9.94
CA THR A 27 -0.95 19.09 -9.17
C THR A 27 -1.90 18.29 -10.08
N LEU A 28 -2.59 18.98 -10.99
CA LEU A 28 -3.57 18.33 -11.88
C LEU A 28 -2.93 17.50 -13.00
N ALA A 29 -1.72 17.84 -13.41
CA ALA A 29 -1.07 17.24 -14.58
C ALA A 29 0.06 16.26 -14.23
N THR A 30 0.66 16.36 -13.04
CA THR A 30 1.94 15.66 -12.77
C THR A 30 1.97 14.97 -11.42
N ALA A 31 1.88 15.71 -10.31
CA ALA A 31 2.00 15.15 -8.96
C ALA A 31 1.30 16.03 -7.92
N GLU A 32 0.72 15.40 -6.91
CA GLU A 32 0.01 16.09 -5.82
C GLU A 32 0.94 17.00 -5.02
N VAL A 33 0.51 18.22 -4.78
CA VAL A 33 1.16 19.19 -3.91
C VAL A 33 0.36 19.29 -2.61
N GLU A 34 1.01 18.96 -1.49
CA GLU A 34 0.38 18.93 -0.16
C GLU A 34 0.30 20.34 0.45
N ASP A 35 1.43 21.08 0.46
CA ASP A 35 1.53 22.39 1.09
C ASP A 35 2.35 23.38 0.26
N ILE A 36 2.12 24.68 0.51
CA ILE A 36 2.86 25.80 -0.11
C ILE A 36 3.35 26.73 0.99
N TYR A 37 4.66 26.93 1.08
CA TYR A 37 5.33 27.78 2.06
C TYR A 37 5.86 29.06 1.40
N TYR A 38 5.64 30.19 2.03
CA TYR A 38 6.12 31.51 1.59
C TYR A 38 7.30 31.91 2.48
N MET A 39 8.52 31.53 2.07
CA MET A 39 9.74 31.80 2.79
C MET A 39 10.09 33.27 2.74
N GLY A 40 10.74 33.78 3.80
CA GLY A 40 11.21 35.17 3.90
C GLY A 40 10.10 36.21 4.11
N ARG A 41 8.82 35.86 4.04
CA ARG A 41 7.67 36.79 4.18
C ARG A 41 7.71 37.61 5.46
N ASP A 42 8.22 37.01 6.55
CA ASP A 42 8.31 37.60 7.86
C ASP A 42 9.62 38.39 8.06
N VAL A 43 10.53 38.45 7.10
CA VAL A 43 11.77 39.23 7.16
C VAL A 43 11.53 40.56 6.43
N GLN A 44 11.56 41.65 7.15
CA GLN A 44 11.30 42.98 6.59
C GLN A 44 12.17 44.04 7.25
N LYS A 45 12.70 44.97 6.46
CA LYS A 45 13.55 46.10 6.91
C LYS A 45 14.78 45.57 7.69
N VAL A 46 15.38 44.53 7.21
CA VAL A 46 16.69 44.06 7.68
C VAL A 46 17.73 44.51 6.68
N VAL A 47 18.73 45.27 7.17
CA VAL A 47 19.73 45.92 6.31
C VAL A 47 21.14 45.56 6.73
N VAL A 48 22.10 45.80 5.87
CA VAL A 48 23.54 45.70 6.18
C VAL A 48 23.86 46.80 7.16
N GLY A 49 24.33 46.48 8.35
CA GLY A 49 24.87 47.40 9.34
C GLY A 49 26.36 47.16 9.60
N GLU A 50 27.09 48.22 9.88
CA GLU A 50 28.52 48.12 10.28
C GLU A 50 28.68 48.52 11.73
N ILE A 51 29.29 47.70 12.56
CA ILE A 51 29.57 48.01 13.98
C ILE A 51 30.69 49.01 14.03
N LYS A 52 30.39 50.26 14.44
CA LYS A 52 31.39 51.35 14.56
C LYS A 52 32.03 51.37 15.93
N THR A 53 31.29 51.13 17.01
CA THR A 53 31.83 51.04 18.37
C THR A 53 31.28 49.82 19.07
N LEU A 54 32.08 49.28 20.01
CA LEU A 54 31.71 48.17 20.87
C LEU A 54 32.19 48.50 22.30
N GLU A 55 31.24 48.54 23.23
CA GLU A 55 31.54 48.69 24.65
C GLU A 55 30.88 47.57 25.46
N ASN A 56 31.52 47.10 26.52
CA ASN A 56 30.91 46.09 27.39
C ASN A 56 29.84 46.77 28.27
N HIS A 57 28.70 46.06 28.44
CA HIS A 57 27.67 46.58 29.34
C HIS A 57 28.18 46.61 30.79
N PRO A 58 27.97 47.71 31.52
CA PRO A 58 28.54 47.87 32.88
C PRO A 58 28.09 46.80 33.89
N GLU A 59 26.84 46.36 33.78
CA GLU A 59 26.24 45.45 34.75
C GLU A 59 26.01 44.02 34.19
N SER A 60 26.41 43.75 32.93
CA SER A 60 26.24 42.45 32.31
C SER A 60 27.49 41.95 31.64
N LYS A 61 27.92 40.74 32.00
CA LYS A 61 29.08 40.07 31.35
C LYS A 61 28.83 39.56 29.95
N LYS A 62 27.54 39.53 29.51
CA LYS A 62 27.15 38.96 28.22
C LYS A 62 26.64 40.01 27.23
N LEU A 63 26.30 41.20 27.68
CA LEU A 63 25.78 42.23 26.81
C LEU A 63 26.83 43.22 26.36
N HIS A 64 26.71 43.68 25.12
CA HIS A 64 27.52 44.66 24.48
C HIS A 64 26.66 45.85 24.04
N LEU A 65 27.19 47.05 24.19
CA LEU A 65 26.61 48.32 23.70
C LEU A 65 27.28 48.63 22.37
N LEU A 66 26.52 48.62 21.30
CA LEU A 66 27.01 48.80 19.94
C LEU A 66 26.45 50.12 19.36
N THR A 67 27.26 50.79 18.55
CA THR A 67 26.75 51.78 17.58
C THR A 67 26.91 51.19 16.19
N ILE A 68 25.85 51.19 15.40
CA ILE A 68 25.78 50.53 14.10
C ILE A 68 25.44 51.57 13.04
N ASP A 69 26.28 51.67 12.02
CA ASP A 69 26.05 52.49 10.83
C ASP A 69 25.24 51.71 9.83
N ILE A 70 24.01 52.14 9.55
CA ILE A 70 23.07 51.54 8.60
C ILE A 70 22.95 52.32 7.30
N GLY A 71 23.95 53.16 7.00
CA GLY A 71 24.10 53.90 5.75
C GLY A 71 23.56 55.35 5.79
N ASP A 72 22.35 55.53 6.20
CA ASP A 72 21.68 56.84 6.32
C ASP A 72 21.87 57.46 7.72
N LYS A 73 22.13 56.64 8.71
CA LYS A 73 22.31 57.05 10.12
C LYS A 73 23.08 55.98 10.94
N THR A 74 23.48 56.42 12.11
CA THR A 74 24.05 55.51 13.14
C THR A 74 22.97 55.31 14.22
N VAL A 75 22.79 54.06 14.67
CA VAL A 75 21.83 53.67 15.69
C VAL A 75 22.51 52.93 16.83
N ASN A 76 21.91 52.97 18.02
CA ASN A 76 22.37 52.21 19.17
C ASN A 76 21.73 50.84 19.20
N CYS A 77 22.46 49.84 19.61
CA CYS A 77 21.97 48.48 19.76
C CYS A 77 22.60 47.78 20.97
N VAL A 78 21.81 47.08 21.75
CA VAL A 78 22.29 46.18 22.79
C VAL A 78 22.29 44.76 22.24
N CYS A 79 23.44 44.10 22.20
CA CYS A 79 23.61 42.79 21.62
C CYS A 79 24.25 41.81 22.63
N GLY A 80 23.72 40.59 22.69
CA GLY A 80 24.22 39.53 23.54
C GLY A 80 25.04 38.47 22.82
N ALA A 81 25.32 38.65 21.53
CA ALA A 81 26.07 37.69 20.75
C ALA A 81 27.56 37.70 21.07
N PRO A 82 28.24 36.55 21.11
CA PRO A 82 29.66 36.48 21.48
C PRO A 82 30.60 36.86 20.34
N ASN A 83 30.13 36.93 19.09
CA ASN A 83 30.94 37.10 17.88
C ASN A 83 30.94 38.57 17.36
N VAL A 84 30.66 39.55 18.23
CA VAL A 84 30.63 40.97 17.83
C VAL A 84 32.02 41.59 17.85
N ARG A 85 32.37 42.41 16.84
CA ARG A 85 33.60 43.15 16.76
C ARG A 85 33.44 44.45 15.98
N VAL A 86 34.30 45.44 16.27
CA VAL A 86 34.29 46.69 15.52
C VAL A 86 34.70 46.48 14.07
N GLY A 87 34.04 47.14 13.14
CA GLY A 87 34.24 47.02 11.70
C GLY A 87 33.52 45.84 11.05
N GLN A 88 32.84 45.02 11.83
CA GLN A 88 32.06 43.88 11.32
C GLN A 88 30.77 44.34 10.62
N LYS A 89 30.52 43.78 9.45
CA LYS A 89 29.20 43.88 8.78
C LYS A 89 28.25 42.82 9.30
N VAL A 90 27.02 43.20 9.59
CA VAL A 90 25.99 42.35 10.21
C VAL A 90 24.62 42.58 9.56
N ALA A 91 23.77 41.59 9.61
CA ALA A 91 22.36 41.76 9.29
C ALA A 91 21.68 42.47 10.48
N PHE A 92 21.14 43.64 10.24
CA PHE A 92 20.55 44.49 11.28
C PHE A 92 19.05 44.76 10.99
N ALA A 93 18.19 44.22 11.84
CA ALA A 93 16.77 44.56 11.82
C ALA A 93 16.52 45.93 12.46
N THR A 94 16.06 46.87 11.67
CA THR A 94 15.77 48.25 12.13
C THR A 94 14.45 48.30 12.92
N ALA A 95 14.27 49.33 13.73
CA ALA A 95 12.99 49.54 14.43
C ALA A 95 11.83 49.67 13.46
N GLY A 96 10.74 48.91 13.68
CA GLY A 96 9.63 48.70 12.77
C GLY A 96 9.93 47.65 11.67
N GLY A 97 11.04 46.96 11.75
CA GLY A 97 11.34 45.77 10.96
C GLY A 97 10.76 44.50 11.56
N ARG A 98 10.85 43.40 10.84
CA ARG A 98 10.30 42.10 11.24
C ARG A 98 11.31 41.01 10.97
N VAL A 99 11.35 40.02 11.85
CA VAL A 99 12.10 38.78 11.72
C VAL A 99 11.15 37.61 12.04
N VAL A 100 11.59 36.38 11.88
CA VAL A 100 10.75 35.17 12.14
C VAL A 100 10.13 35.21 13.55
N ALA A 101 10.85 35.71 14.55
CA ALA A 101 10.35 35.78 15.93
C ALA A 101 9.30 36.92 16.18
N GLY A 102 9.14 37.86 15.25
CA GLY A 102 8.18 38.93 15.34
C GLY A 102 8.71 40.31 14.95
N GLU A 103 7.99 41.36 15.32
CA GLU A 103 8.32 42.75 15.02
C GLU A 103 9.42 43.26 15.97
N ILE A 104 10.40 43.99 15.41
CA ILE A 104 11.50 44.59 16.15
C ILE A 104 11.14 46.07 16.39
N GLY A 105 10.98 46.43 17.65
CA GLY A 105 10.74 47.81 18.09
C GLY A 105 11.97 48.44 18.72
N LYS A 106 11.86 49.73 19.04
CA LYS A 106 12.79 50.33 20.00
C LYS A 106 12.48 49.81 21.39
N ALA A 107 13.47 49.36 22.09
CA ALA A 107 13.35 48.78 23.41
C ALA A 107 14.47 49.26 24.36
N THR A 108 14.17 49.29 25.65
CA THR A 108 15.20 49.45 26.66
C THR A 108 15.63 48.09 27.16
N VAL A 109 16.87 47.70 26.87
CA VAL A 109 17.45 46.43 27.27
C VAL A 109 18.51 46.69 28.34
N ALA A 110 18.30 46.13 29.53
CA ALA A 110 19.19 46.32 30.68
C ALA A 110 19.57 47.78 30.94
N GLY A 111 18.62 48.71 30.80
CA GLY A 111 18.81 50.14 31.06
C GLY A 111 19.35 50.99 29.90
N TYR A 112 19.66 50.39 28.76
CA TYR A 112 20.13 51.05 27.55
C TYR A 112 19.14 50.97 26.39
N GLU A 113 19.04 52.01 25.61
CA GLU A 113 18.14 52.07 24.45
C GLU A 113 18.74 51.25 23.30
N SER A 114 17.94 50.34 22.72
CA SER A 114 18.22 49.57 21.51
C SER A 114 17.22 49.95 20.42
N GLU A 115 17.70 50.43 19.29
CA GLU A 115 16.90 50.91 18.16
C GLU A 115 16.77 49.87 17.06
N GLY A 116 17.01 48.60 17.37
CA GLY A 116 16.97 47.47 16.46
C GLY A 116 17.71 46.25 17.03
N MET A 117 17.96 45.28 16.19
CA MET A 117 18.57 44.01 16.59
C MET A 117 19.53 43.49 15.52
N CYS A 118 20.72 43.08 15.94
CA CYS A 118 21.59 42.26 15.08
C CYS A 118 21.04 40.87 15.01
N CYS A 119 20.89 40.33 13.80
CA CYS A 119 20.21 39.07 13.55
C CYS A 119 21.20 37.93 13.36
N SER A 120 20.87 36.78 13.90
CA SER A 120 21.43 35.47 13.52
C SER A 120 20.78 34.98 12.23
N GLU A 121 21.34 33.95 11.60
CA GLU A 121 20.71 33.30 10.45
C GLU A 121 19.34 32.68 10.79
N LYS A 122 19.20 32.13 12.01
CA LYS A 122 17.94 31.57 12.50
C LYS A 122 16.81 32.63 12.62
N GLU A 123 17.16 33.83 13.09
CA GLU A 123 16.18 34.94 13.19
C GLU A 123 15.72 35.42 11.81
N LEU A 124 16.57 35.24 10.79
CA LEU A 124 16.21 35.48 9.39
C LEU A 124 15.47 34.31 8.74
N GLY A 125 15.39 33.15 9.40
CA GLY A 125 14.73 31.93 8.87
C GLY A 125 15.49 31.29 7.71
N ILE A 126 16.80 31.45 7.63
CA ILE A 126 17.64 30.94 6.55
C ILE A 126 18.58 29.80 6.98
N SER A 127 18.67 29.53 8.27
CA SER A 127 19.29 28.34 8.84
C SER A 127 18.88 28.15 10.31
N ASP A 128 19.32 27.08 10.96
CA ASP A 128 19.17 26.86 12.41
C ASP A 128 20.29 27.48 13.24
N GLU A 129 21.26 28.13 12.59
CA GLU A 129 22.46 28.70 13.27
C GLU A 129 22.06 29.92 14.10
N ASN A 130 22.32 29.82 15.41
CA ASN A 130 22.02 30.86 16.40
C ASN A 130 23.11 31.07 17.46
N SER A 131 24.30 30.52 17.25
CA SER A 131 25.43 30.68 18.18
C SER A 131 25.96 32.10 18.21
N GLY A 132 25.69 32.91 17.17
CA GLY A 132 26.08 34.29 17.04
C GLY A 132 25.23 35.03 16.02
N ILE A 133 25.57 36.28 15.78
CA ILE A 133 24.95 37.09 14.71
C ILE A 133 25.55 36.72 13.36
N MET A 134 24.75 36.91 12.31
CA MET A 134 25.14 36.68 10.91
C MET A 134 26.20 37.70 10.50
N GLU A 135 27.36 37.22 10.12
CA GLU A 135 28.47 38.03 9.59
C GLU A 135 28.32 38.17 8.07
N LEU A 136 28.42 39.40 7.59
CA LEU A 136 28.32 39.72 6.18
C LEU A 136 29.67 40.10 5.58
N ASP A 137 29.82 39.94 4.26
CA ASP A 137 31.03 40.33 3.57
C ASP A 137 31.34 41.82 3.75
N PRO A 138 32.56 42.21 4.07
CA PRO A 138 32.94 43.60 4.27
C PRO A 138 32.69 44.52 3.07
N SER A 139 32.62 43.99 1.87
CA SER A 139 32.34 44.73 0.62
C SER A 139 30.89 45.21 0.49
N TYR A 140 29.96 44.66 1.23
CA TYR A 140 28.55 45.07 1.14
C TYR A 140 28.34 46.47 1.65
N LYS A 141 27.49 47.21 0.95
CA LYS A 141 27.20 48.61 1.29
C LYS A 141 26.23 48.70 2.48
N ASN A 142 26.57 49.58 3.48
CA ASN A 142 25.68 49.81 4.62
C ASN A 142 24.33 50.33 4.12
N GLY A 143 23.23 49.81 4.73
CA GLY A 143 21.86 50.17 4.40
C GLY A 143 21.25 49.39 3.27
N THR A 144 21.99 48.52 2.58
CA THR A 144 21.43 47.60 1.58
C THR A 144 20.48 46.59 2.24
N ASP A 145 19.30 46.38 1.68
CA ASP A 145 18.37 45.36 2.18
C ASP A 145 19.00 43.97 2.01
N ILE A 146 18.90 43.15 3.04
CA ILE A 146 19.46 41.78 3.03
C ILE A 146 18.86 40.92 1.94
N LYS A 147 17.62 41.20 1.52
CA LYS A 147 16.92 40.49 0.42
C LYS A 147 17.45 40.84 -0.98
N GLU A 148 18.16 41.95 -1.11
CA GLU A 148 18.85 42.27 -2.37
C GLU A 148 20.15 41.48 -2.50
N LEU A 149 20.69 40.99 -1.38
CA LEU A 149 21.94 40.26 -1.34
C LEU A 149 21.77 38.76 -1.40
N PHE A 150 20.66 38.25 -0.80
CA PHE A 150 20.40 36.83 -0.66
C PHE A 150 18.96 36.48 -1.08
N PRO A 151 18.71 35.28 -1.63
CA PRO A 151 17.40 34.83 -2.09
C PRO A 151 16.54 34.36 -0.89
N ILE A 152 16.26 35.29 0.04
CA ILE A 152 15.50 35.00 1.26
C ILE A 152 14.00 34.81 0.94
N ASP A 153 13.47 35.58 -0.01
CA ASP A 153 12.07 35.40 -0.47
C ASP A 153 11.99 34.26 -1.47
N ASP A 154 11.21 33.24 -1.13
CA ASP A 154 10.96 32.10 -2.01
C ASP A 154 9.56 31.52 -1.80
N ILE A 155 9.07 30.81 -2.79
CA ILE A 155 7.90 29.95 -2.66
C ILE A 155 8.39 28.51 -2.73
N VAL A 156 8.21 27.77 -1.64
CA VAL A 156 8.55 26.38 -1.55
C VAL A 156 7.26 25.58 -1.47
N PHE A 157 7.12 24.54 -2.26
CA PHE A 157 5.96 23.66 -2.21
C PHE A 157 6.38 22.22 -1.93
N GLU A 158 5.49 21.50 -1.25
CA GLU A 158 5.72 20.10 -0.87
C GLU A 158 4.99 19.17 -1.81
N VAL A 159 5.73 18.32 -2.52
CA VAL A 159 5.18 17.31 -3.41
C VAL A 159 5.05 15.99 -2.66
N ASP A 160 3.88 15.34 -2.72
CA ASP A 160 3.68 14.01 -2.14
C ASP A 160 4.59 12.98 -2.82
N ASN A 161 5.42 12.35 -2.01
CA ASN A 161 6.39 11.35 -2.49
C ASN A 161 5.73 10.11 -3.11
N LYS A 162 4.48 9.80 -2.77
CA LYS A 162 3.74 8.67 -3.35
C LYS A 162 3.37 8.95 -4.81
N SER A 163 3.05 10.21 -5.12
CA SER A 163 2.75 10.68 -6.47
C SER A 163 3.95 10.60 -7.43
N LEU A 164 5.18 10.50 -6.88
CA LEU A 164 6.44 10.43 -7.65
C LEU A 164 7.00 9.01 -7.79
N THR A 165 6.26 7.97 -7.36
CA THR A 165 6.81 6.61 -7.26
C THR A 165 7.25 6.02 -8.61
N ASN A 166 6.56 6.32 -9.71
CA ASN A 166 6.90 5.90 -11.06
C ASN A 166 7.81 6.88 -11.81
N ARG A 167 8.03 8.08 -11.28
CA ARG A 167 8.73 9.19 -11.93
C ARG A 167 10.09 9.45 -11.26
N PRO A 168 11.13 8.65 -11.56
CA PRO A 168 12.47 8.85 -10.98
C PRO A 168 13.08 10.20 -11.35
N ASP A 169 12.71 10.77 -12.48
CA ASP A 169 13.18 12.07 -12.95
C ASP A 169 12.67 13.26 -12.12
N LEU A 170 11.56 13.10 -11.39
CA LEU A 170 10.96 14.17 -10.58
C LEU A 170 11.51 14.26 -9.15
N TRP A 171 12.50 13.46 -8.80
CA TRP A 171 13.14 13.51 -7.48
C TRP A 171 14.23 14.59 -7.37
N GLY A 172 14.25 15.52 -8.32
CA GLY A 172 15.11 16.69 -8.33
C GLY A 172 14.43 17.89 -9.02
N HIS A 173 14.91 19.09 -8.69
CA HIS A 173 14.38 20.38 -9.21
C HIS A 173 14.42 20.46 -10.73
N TYR A 174 15.48 19.92 -11.38
CA TYR A 174 15.62 19.96 -12.83
C TYR A 174 14.55 19.16 -13.56
N GLY A 175 14.16 17.99 -13.04
CA GLY A 175 13.04 17.21 -13.59
C GLY A 175 11.71 17.95 -13.43
N ILE A 176 11.48 18.55 -12.28
CA ILE A 176 10.28 19.36 -12.01
C ILE A 176 10.29 20.62 -12.89
N ALA A 177 11.44 21.25 -13.09
CA ALA A 177 11.56 22.38 -14.02
C ALA A 177 11.15 22.00 -15.44
N ARG A 178 11.47 20.78 -15.90
CA ARG A 178 11.02 20.26 -17.21
C ARG A 178 9.49 20.17 -17.28
N GLU A 179 8.84 19.74 -16.23
CA GLU A 179 7.37 19.74 -16.15
C GLU A 179 6.80 21.18 -16.22
N PHE A 180 7.40 22.11 -15.47
CA PHE A 180 6.99 23.51 -15.51
C PHE A 180 7.21 24.13 -16.90
N ALA A 181 8.29 23.77 -17.58
CA ALA A 181 8.54 24.16 -18.97
C ALA A 181 7.42 23.66 -19.89
N ALA A 182 7.07 22.38 -19.80
CA ALA A 182 5.99 21.78 -20.59
C ALA A 182 4.61 22.41 -20.29
N LEU A 183 4.28 22.64 -19.02
CA LEU A 183 3.01 23.26 -18.59
C LEU A 183 2.86 24.72 -19.00
N THR A 184 3.96 25.43 -19.18
CA THR A 184 3.98 26.83 -19.59
C THR A 184 4.23 27.02 -21.07
N GLY A 185 4.64 25.97 -21.80
CA GLY A 185 5.10 26.04 -23.18
C GLY A 185 6.42 26.80 -23.34
N ARG A 186 7.23 26.90 -22.29
CA ARG A 186 8.50 27.62 -22.26
C ARG A 186 9.67 26.64 -22.42
N GLU A 187 10.83 27.16 -22.79
CA GLU A 187 12.04 26.38 -22.98
C GLU A 187 12.69 26.04 -21.63
N LEU A 188 13.18 24.78 -21.51
CA LEU A 188 14.02 24.34 -20.41
C LEU A 188 15.49 24.66 -20.75
N LYS A 189 16.15 25.47 -19.94
CA LYS A 189 17.59 25.76 -20.06
C LYS A 189 18.40 24.49 -19.72
N PRO A 190 19.48 24.21 -20.47
CA PRO A 190 20.34 23.08 -20.17
C PRO A 190 21.10 23.30 -18.84
N LEU A 191 21.49 22.21 -18.21
CA LEU A 191 22.39 22.24 -17.07
C LEU A 191 23.76 22.76 -17.49
N ASP A 192 24.34 23.64 -16.70
CA ASP A 192 25.72 24.11 -16.89
C ASP A 192 26.69 23.07 -16.30
N LEU A 193 27.43 22.39 -17.17
CA LEU A 193 28.28 21.25 -16.87
C LEU A 193 29.74 21.58 -17.19
N ALA A 194 30.67 21.14 -16.34
CA ALA A 194 32.10 21.25 -16.63
C ALA A 194 32.55 20.20 -17.64
N ASP A 195 33.61 20.54 -18.38
CA ASP A 195 34.46 19.54 -18.99
C ASP A 195 35.26 18.84 -17.87
N ILE A 196 35.34 17.53 -17.93
CA ILE A 196 36.01 16.67 -16.92
C ILE A 196 37.28 15.99 -17.48
N ASP A 197 37.66 16.31 -18.71
CA ASP A 197 38.92 15.81 -19.24
C ASP A 197 40.09 16.33 -18.37
N SER A 198 41.04 15.46 -18.14
CA SER A 198 42.20 15.77 -17.25
C SER A 198 43.49 15.21 -17.88
N ASP A 199 44.55 16.01 -17.77
CA ASP A 199 45.92 15.58 -18.13
C ASP A 199 46.55 14.70 -17.02
N SER A 200 45.88 14.51 -15.89
CA SER A 200 46.37 13.66 -14.82
C SER A 200 46.47 12.20 -15.27
N GLU A 201 47.57 11.53 -14.89
CA GLU A 201 47.74 10.09 -15.08
C GLU A 201 47.13 9.25 -13.92
N ASN A 202 46.67 9.90 -12.87
CA ASN A 202 46.04 9.22 -11.73
C ASN A 202 44.72 8.58 -12.13
N VAL A 203 44.44 7.42 -11.58
CA VAL A 203 43.17 6.68 -11.77
C VAL A 203 42.73 6.16 -10.41
N VAL A 204 41.48 6.24 -10.09
CA VAL A 204 40.88 5.54 -8.96
C VAL A 204 40.30 4.23 -9.52
N PRO A 205 40.94 3.08 -9.25
CA PRO A 205 40.44 1.81 -9.76
C PRO A 205 39.09 1.45 -9.18
N VAL A 206 38.19 0.97 -10.00
CA VAL A 206 36.87 0.50 -9.61
C VAL A 206 36.67 -0.94 -10.03
N THR A 207 36.19 -1.79 -9.13
CA THR A 207 35.84 -3.19 -9.39
C THR A 207 34.39 -3.43 -8.99
N ILE A 208 33.56 -3.82 -9.95
CA ILE A 208 32.17 -4.25 -9.69
C ILE A 208 32.18 -5.77 -9.50
N GLY A 209 32.00 -6.24 -8.24
CA GLY A 209 31.89 -7.65 -7.90
C GLY A 209 30.48 -8.19 -8.21
N ASP A 210 29.47 -7.39 -7.94
CA ASP A 210 28.06 -7.72 -8.19
C ASP A 210 27.49 -6.89 -9.35
N THR A 211 27.54 -7.45 -10.55
CA THR A 211 26.99 -6.82 -11.77
C THR A 211 25.46 -6.94 -11.89
N GLU A 212 24.80 -7.70 -11.03
CA GLU A 212 23.34 -7.81 -11.02
C GLU A 212 22.69 -6.57 -10.35
N HIS A 213 23.29 -6.09 -9.26
CA HIS A 213 22.76 -5.00 -8.46
C HIS A 213 23.48 -3.67 -8.63
N VAL A 214 24.62 -3.63 -9.31
CA VAL A 214 25.36 -2.41 -9.67
C VAL A 214 25.26 -2.18 -11.17
N PHE A 215 24.58 -1.13 -11.59
CA PHE A 215 24.37 -0.86 -13.01
C PHE A 215 25.46 0.03 -13.59
N ARG A 216 25.88 1.06 -12.84
CA ARG A 216 26.98 1.93 -13.23
C ARG A 216 27.67 2.49 -11.99
N TYR A 217 28.96 2.63 -12.04
CA TYR A 217 29.74 3.28 -11.01
C TYR A 217 30.76 4.22 -11.66
N SER A 218 30.59 5.51 -11.40
CA SER A 218 31.49 6.54 -11.92
C SER A 218 32.16 7.26 -10.78
N CYS A 219 33.46 7.51 -10.87
CA CYS A 219 34.15 8.30 -9.88
C CYS A 219 35.26 9.18 -10.48
N LEU A 220 35.55 10.28 -9.80
CA LEU A 220 36.57 11.27 -10.18
C LEU A 220 37.22 11.83 -8.96
N ARG A 221 38.54 12.01 -8.99
CA ARG A 221 39.30 12.68 -7.91
C ARG A 221 39.48 14.15 -8.20
N MET A 222 39.20 14.98 -7.20
CA MET A 222 39.52 16.41 -7.18
C MET A 222 40.47 16.72 -6.02
N ALA A 223 41.35 17.70 -6.21
CA ALA A 223 42.35 18.14 -5.24
C ALA A 223 42.49 19.68 -5.18
N ASN A 224 43.27 20.14 -4.26
CA ASN A 224 43.54 21.57 -4.03
C ASN A 224 42.27 22.38 -3.72
N ILE A 225 41.33 21.76 -2.98
CA ILE A 225 40.11 22.42 -2.52
C ILE A 225 40.47 23.22 -1.27
N THR A 226 40.33 24.55 -1.33
CA THR A 226 40.72 25.50 -0.28
C THR A 226 39.50 26.16 0.38
N LYS A 227 38.33 26.08 -0.24
CA LYS A 227 37.07 26.59 0.32
C LYS A 227 36.33 25.47 1.03
N HIS A 228 35.92 25.71 2.26
CA HIS A 228 35.27 24.69 3.08
C HIS A 228 33.85 25.05 3.50
N VAL A 229 33.40 26.28 3.22
CA VAL A 229 32.08 26.80 3.55
C VAL A 229 31.34 27.11 2.25
N SER A 230 30.11 26.63 2.16
CA SER A 230 29.23 26.88 1.00
C SER A 230 28.81 28.34 0.93
N PRO A 231 28.64 28.91 -0.29
CA PRO A 231 28.01 30.22 -0.48
C PRO A 231 26.58 30.23 0.15
N MET A 232 26.18 31.42 0.61
CA MET A 232 24.92 31.58 1.33
C MET A 232 23.71 31.16 0.50
N GLU A 233 23.72 31.38 -0.82
CA GLU A 233 22.65 30.99 -1.73
C GLU A 233 22.45 29.45 -1.73
N ILE A 234 23.53 28.67 -1.74
CA ILE A 234 23.49 27.21 -1.66
C ILE A 234 22.95 26.77 -0.29
N ARG A 235 23.41 27.41 0.78
CA ARG A 235 22.96 27.09 2.16
C ARG A 235 21.48 27.36 2.35
N ILE A 236 20.98 28.51 1.85
CA ILE A 236 19.55 28.85 1.91
C ILE A 236 18.71 27.82 1.12
N ARG A 237 19.12 27.49 -0.10
CA ARG A 237 18.41 26.49 -0.93
C ARG A 237 18.32 25.12 -0.25
N LEU A 238 19.43 24.64 0.32
CA LEU A 238 19.44 23.39 1.07
C LEU A 238 18.51 23.46 2.28
N PHE A 239 18.60 24.52 3.06
CA PHE A 239 17.77 24.71 4.26
C PHE A 239 16.27 24.76 3.92
N TYR A 240 15.89 25.50 2.88
CA TYR A 240 14.48 25.59 2.43
C TYR A 240 13.96 24.26 1.87
N CYS A 241 14.85 23.42 1.37
CA CYS A 241 14.51 22.07 0.91
C CYS A 241 14.66 20.99 2.00
N GLY A 242 14.81 21.40 3.29
CA GLY A 242 14.84 20.50 4.44
C GLY A 242 16.20 19.85 4.72
N MET A 243 17.29 20.33 4.10
CA MET A 243 18.63 19.83 4.33
C MET A 243 19.47 20.81 5.14
N ARG A 244 20.12 20.32 6.20
CA ARG A 244 21.03 21.13 7.01
C ARG A 244 22.37 21.31 6.30
N PRO A 245 22.83 22.54 6.01
CA PRO A 245 24.18 22.78 5.53
C PRO A 245 25.23 22.36 6.55
N ILE A 246 26.35 21.79 6.09
CA ILE A 246 27.43 21.23 6.93
C ILE A 246 28.76 21.85 6.53
N ASN A 247 29.25 21.51 5.33
CA ASN A 247 30.49 22.02 4.72
C ASN A 247 30.34 21.99 3.20
N LEU A 248 31.24 22.69 2.49
CA LEU A 248 31.11 22.83 1.03
C LEU A 248 30.89 21.50 0.28
N LEU A 249 31.68 20.48 0.59
CA LEU A 249 31.66 19.23 -0.16
C LEU A 249 30.41 18.41 0.11
N ALA A 250 30.01 18.29 1.38
CA ALA A 250 28.75 17.62 1.75
C ALA A 250 27.53 18.38 1.21
N ASP A 251 27.59 19.72 1.28
CA ASP A 251 26.50 20.56 0.77
C ASP A 251 26.33 20.41 -0.75
N LEU A 252 27.44 20.34 -1.50
CA LEU A 252 27.40 20.16 -2.96
C LEU A 252 26.89 18.78 -3.34
N THR A 253 27.20 17.70 -2.62
CA THR A 253 26.62 16.38 -2.87
C THR A 253 25.09 16.38 -2.64
N ASN A 254 24.66 17.02 -1.55
CA ASN A 254 23.23 17.20 -1.26
C ASN A 254 22.54 18.11 -2.28
N TYR A 255 23.23 19.19 -2.69
CA TYR A 255 22.70 20.11 -3.70
C TYR A 255 22.44 19.40 -5.03
N ILE A 256 23.37 18.58 -5.51
CA ILE A 256 23.20 17.81 -6.76
C ILE A 256 22.08 16.80 -6.63
N MET A 257 21.98 16.11 -5.50
CA MET A 257 20.90 15.18 -5.24
C MET A 257 19.53 15.88 -5.30
N LEU A 258 19.40 17.09 -4.76
CA LEU A 258 18.16 17.88 -4.84
C LEU A 258 17.98 18.53 -6.22
N GLU A 259 19.05 18.86 -6.92
CA GLU A 259 19.02 19.51 -8.23
C GLU A 259 18.55 18.55 -9.33
N ILE A 260 19.18 17.38 -9.46
CA ILE A 260 18.97 16.44 -10.56
C ILE A 260 18.42 15.08 -10.13
N GLY A 261 18.22 14.84 -8.86
CA GLY A 261 17.71 13.58 -8.34
C GLY A 261 18.73 12.45 -8.20
N GLN A 262 20.00 12.69 -8.56
CA GLN A 262 21.09 11.72 -8.48
C GLN A 262 21.89 11.92 -7.20
N PRO A 263 21.84 10.98 -6.22
CA PRO A 263 22.71 11.04 -5.07
C PRO A 263 24.16 10.85 -5.47
N THR A 264 25.05 11.61 -4.83
CA THR A 264 26.51 11.50 -4.94
C THR A 264 27.10 11.37 -3.55
N HIS A 265 28.31 10.80 -3.45
CA HIS A 265 29.05 10.73 -2.21
C HIS A 265 30.49 11.21 -2.42
N ALA A 266 31.03 11.90 -1.43
CA ALA A 266 32.39 12.38 -1.45
C ALA A 266 33.18 11.66 -0.36
N PHE A 267 34.19 10.89 -0.75
CA PHE A 267 35.16 10.28 0.16
C PHE A 267 36.40 11.17 0.30
N ASP A 268 37.03 11.17 1.46
CA ASP A 268 38.34 11.77 1.62
C ASP A 268 39.37 10.98 0.79
N ALA A 269 39.99 11.64 -0.19
CA ALA A 269 40.94 11.01 -1.11
C ALA A 269 42.25 10.58 -0.43
N THR A 270 42.50 10.96 0.82
CA THR A 270 43.61 10.46 1.62
C THR A 270 43.33 9.09 2.24
N LYS A 271 42.07 8.70 2.29
CA LYS A 271 41.61 7.45 2.91
C LYS A 271 41.20 6.40 1.87
N ILE A 272 40.86 6.81 0.64
CA ILE A 272 40.32 5.94 -0.38
C ILE A 272 41.17 6.01 -1.65
N ASP A 273 41.69 4.88 -2.09
CA ASP A 273 42.52 4.76 -3.28
C ASP A 273 42.04 3.64 -4.25
N HIS A 274 41.13 2.80 -3.79
CA HIS A 274 40.53 1.73 -4.59
C HIS A 274 39.03 1.55 -4.21
N ILE A 275 38.18 1.34 -5.16
CA ILE A 275 36.76 1.09 -4.93
C ILE A 275 36.42 -0.33 -5.39
N LYS A 276 35.76 -1.09 -4.52
CA LYS A 276 35.11 -2.35 -4.88
C LYS A 276 33.66 -2.31 -4.41
N VAL A 277 32.72 -2.71 -5.27
CA VAL A 277 31.29 -2.79 -4.90
C VAL A 277 30.84 -4.23 -4.99
N ASP A 278 30.44 -4.80 -3.86
CA ASP A 278 30.12 -6.22 -3.76
C ASP A 278 29.19 -6.55 -2.58
N MET A 279 28.57 -7.70 -2.58
CA MET A 279 27.87 -8.25 -1.41
C MET A 279 28.86 -8.82 -0.42
N PRO A 280 28.68 -8.66 0.90
CA PRO A 280 29.52 -9.31 1.89
C PRO A 280 29.33 -10.83 1.89
N LYS A 281 30.39 -11.60 2.13
CA LYS A 281 30.33 -13.07 2.21
C LYS A 281 29.70 -13.57 3.51
N GLU A 282 29.73 -12.76 4.53
CA GLU A 282 29.16 -13.00 5.86
C GLU A 282 28.62 -11.70 6.43
N ASP A 283 27.80 -11.78 7.47
CA ASP A 283 27.27 -10.61 8.13
C ASP A 283 28.37 -9.74 8.74
N ILE A 284 28.36 -8.44 8.46
CA ILE A 284 29.40 -7.49 8.89
C ILE A 284 28.73 -6.41 9.77
N ASP A 285 29.37 -6.09 10.91
CA ASP A 285 29.03 -4.93 11.70
C ASP A 285 29.69 -3.69 11.09
N PHE A 286 28.89 -2.71 10.71
CA PHE A 286 29.32 -1.50 10.02
C PHE A 286 28.81 -0.24 10.71
N THR A 287 29.71 0.72 11.00
CA THR A 287 29.33 1.99 11.64
C THR A 287 29.12 3.06 10.57
N THR A 288 27.92 3.56 10.49
CA THR A 288 27.49 4.60 9.55
C THR A 288 27.80 6.01 10.06
N LEU A 289 27.71 7.02 9.17
CA LEU A 289 27.98 8.44 9.46
C LEU A 289 27.20 9.02 10.66
N ASP A 290 26.05 8.44 11.01
CA ASP A 290 25.27 8.82 12.19
C ASP A 290 25.81 8.22 13.51
N GLY A 291 26.96 7.55 13.47
CA GLY A 291 27.61 6.93 14.61
C GLY A 291 26.94 5.63 15.10
N THR A 292 25.96 5.11 14.36
CA THR A 292 25.23 3.89 14.73
C THR A 292 25.85 2.68 14.04
N THR A 293 26.20 1.64 14.81
CA THR A 293 26.63 0.35 14.26
C THR A 293 25.45 -0.48 13.84
N ARG A 294 25.47 -0.95 12.60
CA ARG A 294 24.42 -1.75 11.97
C ARG A 294 24.96 -3.04 11.42
N LYS A 295 24.14 -4.08 11.44
CA LYS A 295 24.51 -5.38 10.90
C LYS A 295 24.11 -5.46 9.44
N ALA A 296 25.08 -5.39 8.54
CA ALA A 296 24.90 -5.63 7.11
C ALA A 296 24.92 -7.14 6.83
N ASP A 297 23.83 -7.68 6.32
CA ASP A 297 23.72 -9.09 5.95
C ASP A 297 24.31 -9.35 4.55
N THR A 298 24.40 -10.64 4.17
CA THR A 298 24.91 -11.07 2.86
C THR A 298 24.08 -10.60 1.64
N ASN A 299 22.95 -9.92 1.86
CA ASN A 299 22.13 -9.30 0.80
C ASN A 299 22.18 -7.77 0.85
N THR A 300 23.12 -7.19 1.59
CA THR A 300 23.33 -5.75 1.70
C THR A 300 24.53 -5.34 0.86
N LEU A 301 24.32 -4.59 -0.21
CA LEU A 301 25.37 -4.12 -1.10
C LEU A 301 26.28 -3.14 -0.36
N LEU A 302 27.59 -3.36 -0.37
CA LEU A 302 28.58 -2.52 0.28
C LEU A 302 29.59 -1.99 -0.74
N ILE A 303 30.13 -0.81 -0.43
CA ILE A 303 31.29 -0.22 -1.11
C ILE A 303 32.49 -0.42 -0.20
N TYR A 304 33.58 -0.92 -0.77
CA TYR A 304 34.82 -1.23 -0.07
C TYR A 304 35.97 -0.39 -0.60
N ASN A 305 36.90 -0.02 0.27
CA ASN A 305 38.24 0.33 -0.10
C ASN A 305 39.12 -0.92 0.07
N HIS A 306 39.53 -1.53 -1.04
CA HIS A 306 40.09 -2.89 -1.05
C HIS A 306 39.13 -3.92 -0.44
N ASP A 307 39.35 -4.37 0.78
CA ASP A 307 38.50 -5.32 1.50
C ASP A 307 37.79 -4.69 2.72
N GLU A 308 38.03 -3.40 2.99
CA GLU A 308 37.41 -2.68 4.11
C GLU A 308 36.13 -1.98 3.65
N PRO A 309 34.97 -2.24 4.28
CA PRO A 309 33.73 -1.60 3.93
C PRO A 309 33.76 -0.10 4.32
N VAL A 310 33.41 0.77 3.38
CA VAL A 310 33.45 2.23 3.56
C VAL A 310 32.09 2.89 3.38
N ALA A 311 31.11 2.19 2.78
CA ALA A 311 29.75 2.68 2.68
C ALA A 311 28.73 1.53 2.46
N ILE A 312 27.49 1.76 2.86
CA ILE A 312 26.35 0.95 2.43
C ILE A 312 25.83 1.58 1.14
N ALA A 313 25.98 0.85 0.03
CA ALA A 313 25.71 1.35 -1.32
C ALA A 313 24.29 1.93 -1.46
N GLY A 314 24.20 3.17 -1.88
CA GLY A 314 22.96 3.89 -2.08
C GLY A 314 22.17 4.24 -0.81
N ILE A 315 22.73 4.00 0.38
CA ILE A 315 22.04 4.26 1.66
C ILE A 315 22.81 5.29 2.49
N MET A 316 24.02 4.95 2.97
CA MET A 316 24.79 5.85 3.84
C MET A 316 26.27 5.49 3.86
N GLY A 317 27.13 6.52 3.86
CA GLY A 317 28.57 6.37 4.03
C GLY A 317 28.97 5.86 5.41
N GLY A 318 30.22 5.38 5.52
CA GLY A 318 30.85 4.99 6.77
C GLY A 318 31.52 6.15 7.49
N LEU A 319 31.58 6.05 8.82
CA LEU A 319 32.19 7.08 9.68
C LEU A 319 33.68 7.28 9.39
N ASP A 320 34.40 6.22 9.11
CA ASP A 320 35.88 6.28 8.97
C ASP A 320 36.36 6.89 7.64
N SER A 321 35.50 6.88 6.60
CA SER A 321 35.78 7.44 5.28
C SER A 321 35.25 8.87 5.08
N GLU A 322 34.66 9.46 6.12
CA GLU A 322 34.01 10.77 6.11
C GLU A 322 35.00 11.90 5.71
N ILE A 323 34.48 12.85 4.91
CA ILE A 323 35.08 14.15 4.69
C ILE A 323 34.95 15.01 5.94
N VAL A 324 36.02 15.68 6.32
CA VAL A 324 36.07 16.58 7.47
C VAL A 324 36.19 18.04 7.03
N GLY A 325 36.09 18.96 7.98
CA GLY A 325 36.04 20.41 7.70
C GLY A 325 37.24 20.99 6.96
N ASP A 326 38.35 20.29 6.88
CA ASP A 326 39.61 20.71 6.21
C ASP A 326 40.03 19.76 5.08
N THR A 327 39.13 18.84 4.66
CA THR A 327 39.39 17.96 3.52
C THR A 327 39.63 18.77 2.25
N SER A 328 40.80 18.60 1.65
CA SER A 328 41.28 19.36 0.46
C SER A 328 41.30 18.50 -0.82
N SER A 329 41.09 17.21 -0.71
CA SER A 329 41.08 16.28 -1.83
C SER A 329 39.97 15.21 -1.63
N VAL A 330 39.18 14.97 -2.68
CA VAL A 330 38.05 14.04 -2.60
C VAL A 330 38.02 13.08 -3.76
N VAL A 331 37.52 11.86 -3.51
CA VAL A 331 37.03 10.97 -4.53
C VAL A 331 35.51 11.12 -4.55
N LEU A 332 34.99 11.73 -5.63
CA LEU A 332 33.56 11.85 -5.84
C LEU A 332 33.03 10.59 -6.45
N GLU A 333 32.02 10.00 -5.82
CA GLU A 333 31.20 8.88 -6.29
C GLU A 333 29.91 9.40 -6.92
N SER A 334 29.55 8.83 -8.06
CA SER A 334 28.20 8.88 -8.59
C SER A 334 27.87 7.51 -9.19
N ALA A 335 26.94 6.79 -8.59
CA ALA A 335 26.66 5.42 -8.96
C ALA A 335 25.16 5.18 -9.24
N ASN A 336 24.86 4.05 -9.83
CA ASN A 336 23.50 3.59 -10.04
C ASN A 336 23.37 2.13 -9.60
N PHE A 337 22.46 1.88 -8.66
CA PHE A 337 22.22 0.59 -8.02
C PHE A 337 20.82 0.09 -8.27
N ASP A 338 20.60 -1.23 -8.17
CA ASP A 338 19.26 -1.81 -8.20
C ASP A 338 18.38 -1.26 -7.08
N GLY A 339 17.30 -0.58 -7.47
CA GLY A 339 16.40 0.07 -6.51
C GLY A 339 15.69 -0.91 -5.58
N ILE A 340 15.48 -2.17 -6.01
CA ILE A 340 14.87 -3.22 -5.17
C ILE A 340 15.84 -3.65 -4.08
N CYS A 341 17.12 -3.83 -4.44
CA CYS A 341 18.18 -4.16 -3.51
C CYS A 341 18.34 -3.07 -2.43
N VAL A 342 18.46 -1.81 -2.85
CA VAL A 342 18.57 -0.66 -1.94
C VAL A 342 17.36 -0.57 -1.01
N ARG A 343 16.14 -0.67 -1.54
CA ARG A 343 14.90 -0.62 -0.74
C ARG A 343 14.84 -1.72 0.31
N LYS A 344 15.15 -2.97 -0.08
CA LYS A 344 15.14 -4.11 0.85
C LYS A 344 16.20 -3.94 1.95
N SER A 345 17.40 -3.50 1.59
CA SER A 345 18.49 -3.26 2.53
C SER A 345 18.16 -2.12 3.50
N SER A 346 17.67 -0.98 2.99
CA SER A 346 17.19 0.14 3.78
C SER A 346 16.10 -0.27 4.79
N SER A 347 15.15 -1.11 4.38
CA SER A 347 14.09 -1.62 5.25
C SER A 347 14.63 -2.56 6.33
N ARG A 348 15.52 -3.51 5.98
CA ARG A 348 16.14 -4.44 6.95
C ARG A 348 16.98 -3.72 7.99
N LEU A 349 17.74 -2.73 7.57
CA LEU A 349 18.60 -1.93 8.45
C LEU A 349 17.81 -0.89 9.26
N GLY A 350 16.52 -0.68 8.98
CA GLY A 350 15.72 0.39 9.57
C GLY A 350 16.30 1.79 9.28
N LEU A 351 16.98 1.96 8.15
CA LEU A 351 17.70 3.17 7.77
C LEU A 351 17.21 3.70 6.43
N ARG A 352 16.31 4.66 6.47
CA ARG A 352 15.81 5.35 5.28
C ARG A 352 16.43 6.73 5.18
N THR A 353 17.15 6.99 4.10
CA THR A 353 17.81 8.26 3.81
C THR A 353 17.24 8.89 2.54
N ASP A 354 17.55 10.17 2.30
CA ASP A 354 17.21 10.86 1.06
C ASP A 354 17.85 10.20 -0.17
N ALA A 355 19.03 9.64 -0.04
CA ALA A 355 19.68 8.85 -1.08
C ALA A 355 18.90 7.56 -1.36
N SER A 356 18.63 6.75 -0.33
CA SER A 356 17.90 5.48 -0.49
C SER A 356 16.48 5.69 -1.04
N ALA A 357 15.81 6.78 -0.65
CA ALA A 357 14.49 7.14 -1.17
C ALA A 357 14.50 7.45 -2.68
N ARG A 358 15.63 7.92 -3.22
CA ARG A 358 15.82 8.15 -4.65
C ARG A 358 16.24 6.88 -5.39
N TYR A 359 17.23 6.15 -4.89
CA TYR A 359 17.69 4.91 -5.52
C TYR A 359 16.57 3.87 -5.64
N GLU A 360 15.68 3.74 -4.64
CA GLU A 360 14.54 2.82 -4.69
C GLU A 360 13.58 3.10 -5.86
N LYS A 361 13.69 4.27 -6.52
CA LYS A 361 12.86 4.66 -7.67
C LYS A 361 13.44 4.24 -9.02
N MET A 362 14.56 3.53 -9.06
CA MET A 362 15.24 3.09 -10.28
C MET A 362 15.71 4.27 -11.13
N LEU A 363 16.68 5.01 -10.60
CA LEU A 363 17.29 6.17 -11.25
C LEU A 363 17.90 5.81 -12.60
N ASP A 364 18.07 6.83 -13.44
CA ASP A 364 18.73 6.71 -14.74
C ASP A 364 20.26 6.58 -14.56
N PRO A 365 20.89 5.50 -15.05
CA PRO A 365 22.34 5.37 -15.02
C PRO A 365 23.11 6.48 -15.77
N GLU A 366 22.48 7.14 -16.74
CA GLU A 366 23.13 8.24 -17.48
C GLU A 366 23.34 9.49 -16.61
N LEU A 367 22.56 9.65 -15.52
CA LEU A 367 22.72 10.77 -14.60
C LEU A 367 24.04 10.72 -13.81
N THR A 368 24.71 9.57 -13.72
CA THR A 368 25.96 9.45 -12.98
C THR A 368 27.03 10.41 -13.50
N LEU A 369 27.24 10.48 -14.82
CA LEU A 369 28.20 11.41 -15.44
C LEU A 369 27.73 12.86 -15.39
N VAL A 370 26.44 13.10 -15.51
CA VAL A 370 25.85 14.45 -15.37
C VAL A 370 26.15 14.99 -13.98
N ALA A 371 25.97 14.18 -12.93
CA ALA A 371 26.24 14.56 -11.56
C ALA A 371 27.72 14.90 -11.32
N ILE A 372 28.65 14.08 -11.84
CA ILE A 372 30.10 14.36 -11.73
C ILE A 372 30.45 15.67 -12.42
N LYS A 373 30.01 15.88 -13.67
CA LYS A 373 30.26 17.12 -14.41
C LYS A 373 29.67 18.34 -13.69
N ARG A 374 28.50 18.19 -13.09
CA ARG A 374 27.86 19.26 -12.33
C ARG A 374 28.59 19.59 -11.06
N PHE A 375 29.04 18.57 -10.31
CA PHE A 375 29.83 18.77 -9.09
C PHE A 375 31.12 19.52 -9.40
N VAL A 376 31.87 19.08 -10.41
CA VAL A 376 33.11 19.73 -10.84
C VAL A 376 32.85 21.20 -11.24
N LYS A 377 31.75 21.49 -11.94
CA LYS A 377 31.37 22.87 -12.29
C LYS A 377 31.16 23.72 -11.05
N LEU A 378 30.34 23.24 -10.11
CA LEU A 378 30.04 23.97 -8.87
C LEU A 378 31.28 24.20 -8.01
N VAL A 379 32.13 23.17 -7.86
CA VAL A 379 33.40 23.35 -7.11
C VAL A 379 34.29 24.40 -7.78
N LYS A 380 34.49 24.34 -9.09
CA LYS A 380 35.34 25.31 -9.82
C LYS A 380 34.80 26.74 -9.82
N ASP A 381 33.47 26.90 -9.80
CA ASP A 381 32.86 28.24 -9.68
C ASP A 381 33.06 28.84 -8.29
N ILE A 382 33.08 28.02 -7.24
CA ILE A 382 33.29 28.48 -5.87
C ILE A 382 34.78 28.59 -5.53
N ASP A 383 35.56 27.61 -5.97
CA ASP A 383 37.01 27.52 -5.72
C ASP A 383 37.75 27.31 -7.04
N SER A 384 38.14 28.39 -7.67
CA SER A 384 38.85 28.38 -8.96
C SER A 384 40.24 27.71 -8.89
N GLY A 385 40.75 27.47 -7.70
CA GLY A 385 42.03 26.78 -7.49
C GLY A 385 41.91 25.27 -7.44
N ALA A 386 40.70 24.72 -7.31
CA ALA A 386 40.45 23.28 -7.32
C ALA A 386 40.72 22.65 -8.69
N VAL A 387 41.39 21.50 -8.70
CA VAL A 387 41.80 20.79 -9.90
C VAL A 387 41.23 19.39 -9.96
N ILE A 388 41.03 18.90 -11.17
CA ILE A 388 40.76 17.48 -11.41
C ILE A 388 42.10 16.75 -11.32
N ASP A 389 42.20 15.78 -10.43
CA ASP A 389 43.46 15.08 -10.08
C ASP A 389 43.41 13.59 -10.48
N SER A 390 42.46 13.18 -11.29
CA SER A 390 42.42 11.84 -11.91
C SER A 390 41.76 11.86 -13.27
N LYS A 391 41.98 10.78 -14.05
CA LYS A 391 41.06 10.44 -15.16
C LYS A 391 39.73 10.00 -14.55
N LEU A 392 38.66 10.19 -15.31
CA LEU A 392 37.36 9.63 -15.00
C LEU A 392 37.43 8.10 -15.02
N THR A 393 36.99 7.44 -13.96
CA THR A 393 36.69 6.01 -13.98
C THR A 393 35.18 5.85 -14.13
N ASP A 394 34.73 5.08 -15.10
CA ASP A 394 33.30 4.87 -15.40
C ASP A 394 33.06 3.42 -15.82
N GLU A 395 32.63 2.62 -14.85
CA GLU A 395 32.32 1.22 -15.03
C GLU A 395 30.81 1.04 -15.25
N TYR A 396 30.40 0.73 -16.47
CA TYR A 396 28.99 0.61 -16.89
C TYR A 396 28.62 -0.85 -17.13
N ALA A 397 28.20 -1.55 -16.08
CA ALA A 397 27.92 -2.98 -16.11
C ALA A 397 26.59 -3.32 -16.80
N LYS A 398 25.53 -2.50 -16.60
CA LYS A 398 24.20 -2.81 -17.13
C LYS A 398 23.51 -1.57 -17.71
N LYS A 399 23.33 -1.56 -19.03
CA LYS A 399 22.65 -0.46 -19.76
C LYS A 399 21.17 -0.77 -19.91
N TYR A 400 20.32 0.24 -19.71
CA TYR A 400 18.92 0.16 -20.13
C TYR A 400 18.83 0.26 -21.67
N PRO A 401 17.91 -0.50 -22.29
CA PRO A 401 17.68 -0.40 -23.72
C PRO A 401 17.04 0.95 -24.07
N GLN A 402 17.41 1.49 -25.21
CA GLN A 402 16.67 2.63 -25.77
C GLN A 402 15.29 2.16 -26.23
N ILE A 403 14.23 2.78 -25.69
CA ILE A 403 12.85 2.47 -26.02
C ILE A 403 12.39 3.38 -27.15
N THR A 404 11.84 2.78 -28.21
CA THR A 404 11.19 3.51 -29.32
C THR A 404 9.79 2.95 -29.52
N LEU A 405 8.79 3.83 -29.49
CA LEU A 405 7.37 3.47 -29.61
C LEU A 405 6.80 4.08 -30.88
N THR A 406 6.14 3.26 -31.71
CA THR A 406 5.53 3.72 -32.97
C THR A 406 4.02 3.53 -32.95
N PHE A 407 3.27 4.57 -33.28
CA PHE A 407 1.81 4.57 -33.32
C PHE A 407 1.31 5.58 -34.37
N ASP A 408 0.09 5.35 -34.84
CA ASP A 408 -0.57 6.26 -35.78
C ASP A 408 -1.44 7.28 -35.05
N LYS A 409 -1.81 8.35 -35.73
CA LYS A 409 -2.66 9.43 -35.20
C LYS A 409 -4.02 8.89 -34.72
N THR A 410 -4.55 7.89 -35.42
CA THR A 410 -5.88 7.31 -35.05
C THR A 410 -5.83 6.58 -33.73
N TYR A 411 -4.66 6.09 -33.32
CA TYR A 411 -4.47 5.52 -31.99
C TYR A 411 -4.65 6.59 -30.90
N VAL A 412 -4.07 7.78 -31.12
CA VAL A 412 -4.24 8.92 -30.18
C VAL A 412 -5.71 9.32 -30.09
N ASP A 413 -6.36 9.56 -31.23
CA ASP A 413 -7.76 10.02 -31.30
C ASP A 413 -8.73 9.02 -30.66
N ARG A 414 -8.48 7.71 -30.88
CA ARG A 414 -9.29 6.65 -30.28
C ARG A 414 -9.16 6.57 -28.76
N TYR A 415 -7.94 6.74 -28.23
CA TYR A 415 -7.70 6.68 -26.79
C TYR A 415 -8.20 7.93 -26.05
N THR A 416 -8.01 9.10 -26.66
CA THR A 416 -8.40 10.38 -26.08
C THR A 416 -9.89 10.69 -26.27
N GLY A 417 -10.50 10.17 -27.35
CA GLY A 417 -11.87 10.50 -27.74
C GLY A 417 -12.01 11.90 -28.34
N ILE A 418 -10.89 12.62 -28.54
CA ILE A 418 -10.83 13.95 -29.14
C ILE A 418 -9.75 14.01 -30.21
N GLU A 419 -9.84 15.00 -31.09
CA GLU A 419 -8.80 15.28 -32.10
C GLU A 419 -7.78 16.26 -31.52
N ILE A 420 -6.52 15.80 -31.34
CA ILE A 420 -5.38 16.64 -30.95
C ILE A 420 -4.47 16.79 -32.16
N SER A 421 -4.09 18.00 -32.57
CA SER A 421 -3.27 18.22 -33.78
C SER A 421 -1.87 17.59 -33.64
N ASN A 422 -1.30 17.19 -34.78
CA ASN A 422 0.05 16.62 -34.82
C ASN A 422 1.10 17.56 -34.24
N GLU A 423 1.00 18.87 -34.56
CA GLU A 423 1.90 19.90 -34.04
C GLU A 423 1.85 19.97 -32.52
N ARG A 424 0.64 19.84 -31.92
CA ARG A 424 0.49 19.86 -30.47
C ARG A 424 1.09 18.63 -29.83
N ILE A 425 0.91 17.46 -30.43
CA ILE A 425 1.51 16.21 -29.97
C ILE A 425 3.03 16.32 -29.97
N ILE A 426 3.60 16.73 -31.10
CA ILE A 426 5.06 16.89 -31.28
C ILE A 426 5.60 17.89 -30.27
N HIS A 427 4.97 19.05 -30.16
CA HIS A 427 5.39 20.11 -29.24
C HIS A 427 5.39 19.64 -27.78
N THR A 428 4.31 19.00 -27.33
CA THR A 428 4.17 18.47 -25.97
C THR A 428 5.28 17.47 -25.63
N LEU A 429 5.45 16.47 -26.50
CA LEU A 429 6.44 15.43 -26.26
C LEU A 429 7.88 15.97 -26.33
N THR A 430 8.16 16.91 -27.22
CA THR A 430 9.48 17.56 -27.32
C THR A 430 9.81 18.34 -26.05
N LEU A 431 8.86 19.11 -25.49
CA LEU A 431 9.05 19.85 -24.24
C LEU A 431 9.34 18.92 -23.04
N LEU A 432 8.77 17.71 -23.08
CA LEU A 432 9.04 16.68 -22.07
C LEU A 432 10.34 15.92 -22.29
N GLY A 433 11.06 16.22 -23.40
CA GLY A 433 12.36 15.63 -23.73
C GLY A 433 12.30 14.34 -24.55
N PHE A 434 11.14 13.96 -25.10
CA PHE A 434 11.04 12.84 -26.03
C PHE A 434 11.57 13.23 -27.40
N GLY A 435 12.28 12.31 -28.07
CA GLY A 435 12.56 12.43 -29.49
C GLY A 435 11.32 12.07 -30.29
N VAL A 436 10.90 12.93 -31.24
CA VAL A 436 9.69 12.68 -32.02
C VAL A 436 9.98 12.86 -33.51
N ASP A 437 9.70 11.81 -34.27
CA ASP A 437 9.65 11.85 -35.74
C ASP A 437 8.24 11.50 -36.20
N GLU A 438 7.65 12.34 -37.05
CA GLU A 438 6.31 12.13 -37.59
C GLU A 438 6.36 12.10 -39.09
N LYS A 439 5.79 11.07 -39.68
CA LYS A 439 5.69 10.93 -41.14
C LYS A 439 4.36 10.30 -41.51
N ASP A 440 3.61 10.98 -42.38
CA ASP A 440 2.33 10.51 -42.90
C ASP A 440 1.33 10.08 -41.82
N GLY A 441 1.29 10.80 -40.69
CA GLY A 441 0.41 10.50 -39.56
C GLY A 441 0.90 9.37 -38.66
N VAL A 442 2.12 8.87 -38.89
CA VAL A 442 2.77 7.86 -38.00
C VAL A 442 3.84 8.55 -37.18
N PHE A 443 3.72 8.41 -35.87
CA PHE A 443 4.67 8.91 -34.87
C PHE A 443 5.65 7.82 -34.47
N THR A 444 6.93 8.15 -34.49
CA THR A 444 8.02 7.37 -33.92
C THR A 444 8.60 8.16 -32.75
N VAL A 445 8.35 7.70 -31.52
CA VAL A 445 8.73 8.41 -30.31
C VAL A 445 9.86 7.67 -29.61
N THR A 446 11.01 8.34 -29.44
CA THR A 446 12.15 7.86 -28.67
C THR A 446 12.02 8.32 -27.25
N VAL A 447 11.97 7.37 -26.31
CA VAL A 447 11.83 7.63 -24.88
C VAL A 447 13.19 8.07 -24.32
N PRO A 448 13.29 9.20 -23.60
CA PRO A 448 14.52 9.61 -22.97
C PRO A 448 14.95 8.63 -21.85
N SER A 449 16.26 8.54 -21.58
CA SER A 449 16.81 7.56 -20.65
C SER A 449 16.19 7.64 -19.25
N TRP A 450 15.94 8.84 -18.74
CA TRP A 450 15.33 9.08 -17.43
C TRP A 450 13.86 8.67 -17.30
N ARG A 451 13.17 8.36 -18.41
CA ARG A 451 11.82 7.81 -18.45
C ARG A 451 11.79 6.33 -18.85
N ALA A 452 12.93 5.79 -19.32
CA ALA A 452 13.03 4.45 -19.86
C ALA A 452 13.29 3.37 -18.78
N THR A 453 13.58 3.74 -17.53
CA THR A 453 13.93 2.76 -16.49
C THR A 453 12.76 1.90 -16.02
N LYS A 454 11.55 2.48 -15.95
CA LYS A 454 10.32 1.75 -15.58
C LYS A 454 9.02 2.48 -15.91
N ASP A 455 9.10 3.69 -16.43
CA ASP A 455 7.96 4.62 -16.48
C ASP A 455 7.25 4.54 -17.83
N VAL A 456 7.94 4.87 -18.93
CA VAL A 456 7.35 4.86 -20.27
C VAL A 456 7.83 3.64 -21.04
N THR A 457 6.95 2.65 -21.23
CA THR A 457 7.29 1.36 -21.84
C THR A 457 6.34 0.94 -22.95
N ILE A 458 5.13 1.47 -22.99
CA ILE A 458 4.09 1.16 -23.96
C ILE A 458 3.47 2.42 -24.57
N LYS A 459 2.74 2.27 -25.65
CA LYS A 459 2.09 3.39 -26.37
C LYS A 459 1.09 4.15 -25.49
N ALA A 460 0.42 3.46 -24.56
CA ALA A 460 -0.54 4.09 -23.67
C ALA A 460 0.13 5.11 -22.74
N ASP A 461 1.39 4.86 -22.34
CA ASP A 461 2.15 5.80 -21.51
C ASP A 461 2.42 7.12 -22.26
N ILE A 462 2.63 7.05 -23.60
CA ILE A 462 2.76 8.26 -24.44
C ILE A 462 1.42 9.00 -24.52
N ILE A 463 0.29 8.29 -24.56
CA ILE A 463 -1.03 8.95 -24.52
C ILE A 463 -1.22 9.69 -23.19
N GLU A 464 -0.80 9.12 -22.08
CA GLU A 464 -0.80 9.79 -20.80
C GLU A 464 0.00 11.09 -20.84
N GLU A 465 1.21 11.09 -21.39
CA GLU A 465 2.04 12.28 -21.52
C GLU A 465 1.35 13.39 -22.33
N ILE A 466 0.70 13.02 -23.44
CA ILE A 466 -0.04 13.96 -24.28
C ILE A 466 -1.25 14.53 -23.51
N THR A 467 -2.04 13.67 -22.87
CA THR A 467 -3.32 14.07 -22.26
C THR A 467 -3.13 14.85 -20.96
N ARG A 468 -2.15 14.49 -20.13
CA ARG A 468 -1.89 15.20 -18.87
C ARG A 468 -1.42 16.64 -19.10
N ILE A 469 -0.58 16.89 -20.12
CA ILE A 469 -0.16 18.26 -20.51
C ILE A 469 -1.26 18.98 -21.31
N TYR A 470 -2.07 18.25 -22.09
CA TYR A 470 -3.27 18.83 -22.70
C TYR A 470 -4.22 19.38 -21.62
N GLY A 471 -4.31 18.71 -20.49
CA GLY A 471 -5.14 19.03 -19.33
C GLY A 471 -6.49 18.33 -19.37
N TYR A 472 -6.76 17.50 -18.37
CA TYR A 472 -8.01 16.71 -18.29
C TYR A 472 -9.26 17.59 -18.18
N ASP A 473 -9.15 18.82 -17.66
CA ASP A 473 -10.25 19.78 -17.61
C ASP A 473 -10.67 20.30 -18.99
N ASN A 474 -9.84 20.11 -20.01
CA ASN A 474 -10.13 20.51 -21.40
C ASN A 474 -10.90 19.44 -22.20
N PHE A 475 -11.17 18.27 -21.58
CA PHE A 475 -11.98 17.24 -22.22
C PHE A 475 -13.46 17.52 -22.03
N GLU A 476 -14.24 17.41 -23.09
CA GLU A 476 -15.68 17.48 -23.01
C GLU A 476 -16.25 16.27 -22.23
N ILE A 477 -17.16 16.55 -21.31
CA ILE A 477 -17.90 15.50 -20.60
C ILE A 477 -18.90 14.90 -21.58
N THR A 478 -18.65 13.68 -22.03
CA THR A 478 -19.55 12.94 -22.91
C THR A 478 -20.17 11.75 -22.19
N THR A 479 -21.47 11.52 -22.46
CA THR A 479 -22.13 10.32 -21.97
C THR A 479 -21.73 9.11 -22.81
N THR A 480 -21.20 8.08 -22.17
CA THR A 480 -20.88 6.84 -22.84
C THR A 480 -22.16 6.18 -23.38
N ARG A 481 -22.14 5.75 -24.63
CA ARG A 481 -23.20 4.98 -25.26
C ARG A 481 -22.73 3.55 -25.47
N SER A 482 -23.33 2.62 -24.78
CA SER A 482 -23.12 1.20 -25.00
C SER A 482 -24.44 0.50 -25.30
N PRO A 483 -24.43 -0.50 -26.19
CA PRO A 483 -25.64 -1.30 -26.42
C PRO A 483 -26.03 -2.00 -25.12
N LEU A 484 -27.30 -1.92 -24.76
CA LEU A 484 -27.87 -2.71 -23.66
C LEU A 484 -27.80 -4.18 -24.02
N LYS A 485 -27.03 -4.94 -23.27
CA LYS A 485 -27.00 -6.41 -23.38
C LYS A 485 -27.58 -6.99 -22.11
N PRO A 486 -28.43 -8.05 -22.22
CA PRO A 486 -28.88 -8.76 -21.03
C PRO A 486 -27.66 -9.25 -20.23
N VAL A 487 -27.70 -8.99 -18.95
CA VAL A 487 -26.68 -9.55 -18.02
C VAL A 487 -27.28 -10.80 -17.42
N HIS A 488 -26.61 -11.93 -17.61
CA HIS A 488 -26.98 -13.19 -16.96
C HIS A 488 -26.16 -13.31 -15.68
N SER A 489 -26.86 -13.39 -14.57
CA SER A 489 -26.19 -13.68 -13.29
C SER A 489 -25.70 -15.12 -13.29
N ALA A 490 -24.57 -15.37 -12.64
CA ALA A 490 -24.05 -16.71 -12.48
C ALA A 490 -25.06 -17.58 -11.69
N PRO A 491 -25.27 -18.85 -12.10
CA PRO A 491 -26.29 -19.73 -11.49
C PRO A 491 -26.15 -19.83 -9.96
N GLU A 492 -24.92 -19.93 -9.45
CA GLU A 492 -24.64 -20.04 -8.02
C GLU A 492 -25.02 -18.77 -7.25
N ARG A 493 -25.03 -17.62 -7.91
CA ARG A 493 -25.52 -16.36 -7.32
C ARG A 493 -27.04 -16.38 -7.20
N LEU A 494 -27.73 -16.79 -8.25
CA LEU A 494 -29.19 -16.89 -8.24
C LEU A 494 -29.64 -17.86 -7.16
N VAL A 495 -29.03 -19.04 -7.10
CA VAL A 495 -29.29 -20.05 -6.06
C VAL A 495 -29.03 -19.46 -4.66
N GLY A 496 -27.92 -18.71 -4.48
CA GLY A 496 -27.64 -18.06 -3.22
C GLY A 496 -28.71 -17.04 -2.81
N ASP A 497 -29.18 -16.23 -3.75
CA ASP A 497 -30.23 -15.23 -3.50
C ASP A 497 -31.59 -15.92 -3.14
N GLU A 498 -31.95 -17.03 -3.81
CA GLU A 498 -33.14 -17.83 -3.49
C GLU A 498 -33.04 -18.47 -2.09
N ILE A 499 -31.84 -19.01 -1.72
CA ILE A 499 -31.63 -19.56 -0.38
C ILE A 499 -31.82 -18.46 0.67
N LYS A 500 -31.24 -17.26 0.48
CA LYS A 500 -31.43 -16.13 1.40
C LYS A 500 -32.90 -15.77 1.55
N ASP A 501 -33.64 -15.72 0.46
CA ASP A 501 -35.08 -15.45 0.48
C ASP A 501 -35.87 -16.50 1.29
N ILE A 502 -35.52 -17.77 1.15
CA ILE A 502 -36.15 -18.86 1.93
C ILE A 502 -35.82 -18.66 3.42
N LEU A 503 -34.55 -18.45 3.77
CA LEU A 503 -34.12 -18.35 5.17
C LEU A 503 -34.71 -17.12 5.87
N VAL A 504 -34.79 -15.99 5.20
CA VAL A 504 -35.38 -14.77 5.74
C VAL A 504 -36.89 -14.83 5.77
N LYS A 505 -37.53 -15.13 4.65
CA LYS A 505 -39.00 -14.99 4.52
C LYS A 505 -39.79 -16.13 5.20
N LYS A 506 -39.27 -17.35 5.12
CA LYS A 506 -39.96 -18.53 5.71
C LYS A 506 -39.51 -18.83 7.12
N TYR A 507 -38.22 -18.65 7.44
CA TYR A 507 -37.65 -19.05 8.73
C TYR A 507 -37.32 -17.88 9.63
N SER A 508 -37.47 -16.62 9.17
CA SER A 508 -37.18 -15.38 9.93
C SER A 508 -35.76 -15.35 10.50
N MET A 509 -34.80 -15.87 9.73
CA MET A 509 -33.40 -15.87 10.11
C MET A 509 -32.73 -14.54 9.76
N HIS A 510 -31.68 -14.20 10.48
CA HIS A 510 -30.89 -13.00 10.25
C HIS A 510 -29.65 -13.32 9.43
N GLU A 511 -29.47 -12.60 8.32
CA GLU A 511 -28.22 -12.64 7.57
C GLU A 511 -27.15 -11.87 8.33
N VAL A 512 -25.97 -12.45 8.47
CA VAL A 512 -24.78 -11.81 9.08
C VAL A 512 -23.62 -11.81 8.10
N HIS A 513 -22.70 -10.89 8.30
CA HIS A 513 -21.45 -10.83 7.57
C HIS A 513 -20.28 -10.89 8.51
N SER A 514 -19.36 -11.78 8.22
CA SER A 514 -18.15 -11.98 9.00
C SER A 514 -16.89 -11.88 8.15
N TYR A 515 -15.74 -11.73 8.79
CA TYR A 515 -14.47 -11.75 8.09
C TYR A 515 -14.06 -13.17 7.69
N ILE A 516 -13.30 -13.27 6.61
CA ILE A 516 -12.81 -14.55 6.08
C ILE A 516 -11.72 -15.20 6.95
N TRP A 517 -11.13 -14.48 7.88
CA TRP A 517 -10.10 -15.00 8.78
C TRP A 517 -10.66 -15.50 10.10
N CYS A 518 -9.98 -16.48 10.68
CA CYS A 518 -10.28 -17.03 11.98
C CYS A 518 -9.80 -16.09 13.09
N ASP A 519 -10.66 -15.80 14.08
CA ASP A 519 -10.27 -15.12 15.33
C ASP A 519 -9.93 -16.18 16.39
N LYS A 520 -8.65 -16.50 16.56
CA LYS A 520 -8.15 -17.51 17.49
C LYS A 520 -8.61 -17.28 18.93
N LYS A 521 -8.64 -16.01 19.37
CA LYS A 521 -9.07 -15.68 20.75
C LYS A 521 -10.55 -15.95 20.95
N LYS A 522 -11.39 -15.61 19.97
CA LYS A 522 -12.83 -15.85 20.04
C LYS A 522 -13.15 -17.33 19.94
N TYR A 523 -12.52 -18.06 19.02
CA TYR A 523 -12.69 -19.50 18.85
C TYR A 523 -12.32 -20.28 20.13
N LYS A 524 -11.23 -19.88 20.80
CA LYS A 524 -10.79 -20.48 22.04
C LYS A 524 -11.83 -20.36 23.16
N LYS A 525 -12.63 -19.30 23.22
CA LYS A 525 -13.73 -19.15 24.18
C LYS A 525 -14.78 -20.25 24.01
N LEU A 526 -15.01 -20.66 22.77
CA LEU A 526 -15.93 -21.76 22.44
C LEU A 526 -15.25 -23.14 22.47
N GLY A 527 -13.94 -23.21 22.74
CA GLY A 527 -13.17 -24.45 22.71
C GLY A 527 -13.00 -24.98 21.29
N ILE A 528 -13.04 -24.11 20.29
CA ILE A 528 -12.75 -24.45 18.90
C ILE A 528 -11.29 -24.13 18.66
N GLU A 529 -10.55 -25.09 18.14
CA GLU A 529 -9.17 -24.89 17.69
C GLU A 529 -9.19 -24.46 16.23
N VAL A 530 -8.29 -23.55 15.85
CA VAL A 530 -8.09 -23.12 14.47
C VAL A 530 -7.21 -24.16 13.79
N GLU A 531 -7.74 -24.83 12.81
CA GLU A 531 -6.99 -25.79 11.98
C GLU A 531 -5.95 -25.05 11.14
N ASP A 532 -4.88 -25.76 10.76
CA ASP A 532 -3.82 -25.17 9.93
C ASP A 532 -4.32 -25.06 8.48
N ASN A 533 -4.41 -23.85 8.01
CA ASN A 533 -4.89 -23.51 6.67
C ASN A 533 -4.02 -22.38 6.10
N VAL A 534 -4.40 -21.82 4.95
CA VAL A 534 -3.70 -20.70 4.32
C VAL A 534 -3.57 -19.52 5.30
N LYS A 535 -2.35 -19.00 5.39
CA LYS A 535 -1.98 -17.91 6.30
C LYS A 535 -1.76 -16.61 5.53
N ILE A 536 -2.23 -15.50 6.11
CA ILE A 536 -1.96 -14.16 5.61
C ILE A 536 -0.55 -13.77 6.05
N LEU A 537 0.28 -13.33 5.10
CA LEU A 537 1.60 -12.76 5.37
C LEU A 537 1.46 -11.32 5.89
N ASN A 538 2.39 -10.90 6.76
CA ASN A 538 2.49 -9.52 7.28
C ASN A 538 1.22 -9.01 7.98
N ILE A 539 0.49 -9.90 8.66
CA ILE A 539 -0.68 -9.50 9.43
C ILE A 539 -0.27 -8.81 10.74
N GLU A 540 -0.90 -7.68 11.06
CA GLU A 540 -0.63 -6.94 12.29
C GLU A 540 -1.04 -7.73 13.54
N ASN A 541 -2.21 -8.41 13.48
CA ASN A 541 -2.72 -9.24 14.57
C ASN A 541 -2.56 -10.73 14.22
N SER A 542 -1.57 -11.39 14.79
CA SER A 542 -1.28 -12.81 14.59
C SER A 542 -2.43 -13.77 14.97
N ASP A 543 -3.39 -13.30 15.79
CA ASP A 543 -4.57 -14.09 16.14
C ASP A 543 -5.55 -14.27 14.96
N ASN A 544 -5.46 -13.41 13.94
CA ASN A 544 -6.34 -13.39 12.77
C ASN A 544 -5.61 -13.85 11.49
N GLY A 545 -4.48 -14.54 11.62
CA GLY A 545 -3.60 -14.86 10.48
C GLY A 545 -4.02 -16.04 9.61
N VAL A 546 -5.03 -16.82 9.99
CA VAL A 546 -5.47 -18.03 9.28
C VAL A 546 -6.80 -17.79 8.59
N LEU A 547 -6.94 -18.19 7.33
CA LEU A 547 -8.20 -18.13 6.59
C LEU A 547 -9.11 -19.29 7.01
N ARG A 548 -10.44 -19.04 7.04
CA ARG A 548 -11.43 -20.05 7.46
C ARG A 548 -11.63 -21.11 6.38
N ASP A 549 -11.78 -22.34 6.80
CA ASP A 549 -12.15 -23.51 6.01
C ASP A 549 -13.63 -23.92 6.17
N SER A 550 -14.33 -23.36 7.15
CA SER A 550 -15.73 -23.55 7.43
C SER A 550 -16.38 -22.23 7.85
N MET A 551 -17.64 -22.03 7.50
CA MET A 551 -18.45 -20.88 7.91
C MET A 551 -18.84 -20.93 9.40
N LEU A 552 -18.97 -22.14 9.93
CA LEU A 552 -19.65 -22.36 11.22
C LEU A 552 -18.90 -21.85 12.43
N PRO A 553 -17.57 -22.00 12.58
CA PRO A 553 -16.87 -21.42 13.74
C PRO A 553 -17.08 -19.91 13.89
N THR A 554 -17.09 -19.17 12.78
CA THR A 554 -17.32 -17.73 12.79
C THR A 554 -18.76 -17.39 13.18
N LEU A 555 -19.73 -18.14 12.66
CA LEU A 555 -21.15 -17.99 13.02
C LEU A 555 -21.43 -18.39 14.46
N LEU A 556 -20.76 -19.41 14.99
CA LEU A 556 -20.85 -19.80 16.40
C LEU A 556 -20.33 -18.70 17.33
N VAL A 557 -19.28 -17.98 16.92
CA VAL A 557 -18.83 -16.78 17.65
C VAL A 557 -19.91 -15.70 17.62
N ALA A 558 -20.52 -15.45 16.45
CA ALA A 558 -21.63 -14.49 16.36
C ALA A 558 -22.82 -14.91 17.25
N ALA A 559 -23.16 -16.19 17.28
CA ALA A 559 -24.20 -16.71 18.14
C ALA A 559 -23.83 -16.55 19.63
N TYR A 560 -22.58 -16.80 20.01
CA TYR A 560 -22.10 -16.61 21.38
C TYR A 560 -22.17 -15.16 21.83
N GLU A 561 -21.78 -14.23 20.97
CA GLU A 561 -21.79 -12.79 21.26
C GLU A 561 -23.23 -12.24 21.35
N ASN A 562 -24.20 -12.89 20.71
CA ASN A 562 -25.60 -12.49 20.66
C ASN A 562 -26.55 -13.41 21.43
N LYS A 563 -26.06 -14.36 22.21
CA LYS A 563 -26.88 -15.39 22.91
C LYS A 563 -27.94 -14.82 23.85
N ASP A 564 -27.78 -13.58 24.30
CA ASP A 564 -28.71 -12.88 25.16
C ASP A 564 -29.66 -11.91 24.42
N PHE A 565 -29.57 -11.87 23.08
CA PHE A 565 -30.41 -11.05 22.23
C PHE A 565 -31.88 -11.55 22.23
N ALA A 566 -32.07 -12.87 22.06
CA ALA A 566 -33.38 -13.51 22.09
C ALA A 566 -33.26 -14.96 22.55
N ASP A 567 -34.39 -15.52 23.06
CA ASP A 567 -34.43 -16.92 23.53
C ASP A 567 -34.27 -17.93 22.40
N SER A 568 -34.65 -17.56 21.19
CA SER A 568 -34.53 -18.42 19.99
C SER A 568 -34.35 -17.57 18.75
N TYR A 569 -33.35 -17.90 17.95
CA TYR A 569 -33.09 -17.26 16.65
C TYR A 569 -32.28 -18.16 15.71
N GLY A 570 -32.28 -17.82 14.44
CA GLY A 570 -31.39 -18.37 13.43
C GLY A 570 -30.56 -17.27 12.81
N ILE A 571 -29.26 -17.53 12.61
CA ILE A 571 -28.36 -16.68 11.83
C ILE A 571 -27.77 -17.47 10.69
N PHE A 572 -27.48 -16.79 9.58
CA PHE A 572 -26.85 -17.42 8.44
C PHE A 572 -25.92 -16.45 7.70
N GLU A 573 -25.00 -17.01 6.94
CA GLU A 573 -24.14 -16.29 6.01
C GLU A 573 -23.86 -17.17 4.79
N ILE A 574 -23.89 -16.57 3.59
CA ILE A 574 -23.29 -17.15 2.40
C ILE A 574 -21.98 -16.43 2.18
N GLY A 575 -20.87 -17.12 2.37
CA GLY A 575 -19.54 -16.56 2.33
C GLY A 575 -18.52 -17.50 1.70
N ARG A 576 -17.27 -17.00 1.60
CA ARG A 576 -16.16 -17.80 1.09
C ARG A 576 -15.47 -18.54 2.21
N VAL A 577 -15.08 -19.78 1.91
CA VAL A 577 -14.14 -20.59 2.68
C VAL A 577 -12.96 -20.95 1.81
N ILE A 578 -11.85 -21.32 2.42
CA ILE A 578 -10.59 -21.64 1.74
C ILE A 578 -10.24 -23.10 2.00
N GLU A 579 -10.23 -23.91 0.95
CA GLU A 579 -9.86 -25.33 1.00
C GLU A 579 -8.40 -25.54 0.55
N GLY A 580 -7.45 -24.77 1.12
CA GLY A 580 -6.04 -24.83 0.77
C GLY A 580 -5.69 -24.01 -0.47
N THR A 581 -4.62 -24.41 -1.17
CA THR A 581 -4.08 -23.73 -2.35
C THR A 581 -4.12 -24.63 -3.58
N LEU A 582 -4.37 -24.02 -4.75
CA LEU A 582 -4.29 -24.65 -6.06
C LEU A 582 -2.82 -24.78 -6.53
N GLU A 583 -2.57 -25.57 -7.55
CA GLU A 583 -1.24 -25.75 -8.15
C GLU A 583 -0.59 -24.45 -8.66
N ASN A 584 -1.41 -23.50 -9.08
CA ASN A 584 -0.96 -22.18 -9.54
C ASN A 584 -0.66 -21.19 -8.39
N GLY A 585 -0.75 -21.63 -7.14
CA GLY A 585 -0.50 -20.81 -5.95
C GLY A 585 -1.67 -19.94 -5.48
N TYR A 586 -2.81 -19.93 -6.17
CA TYR A 586 -4.01 -19.24 -5.70
C TYR A 586 -4.75 -20.04 -4.63
N CYS A 587 -5.54 -19.35 -3.78
CA CYS A 587 -6.42 -20.01 -2.84
C CYS A 587 -7.53 -20.79 -3.55
N ASN A 588 -7.83 -22.00 -3.07
CA ASN A 588 -9.01 -22.74 -3.50
C ASN A 588 -10.23 -22.18 -2.74
N GLU A 589 -10.88 -21.20 -3.32
CA GLU A 589 -12.05 -20.57 -2.73
C GLU A 589 -13.33 -21.33 -3.11
N ARG A 590 -14.16 -21.59 -2.09
CA ARG A 590 -15.51 -22.15 -2.25
C ARG A 590 -16.54 -21.25 -1.59
N ARG A 591 -17.74 -21.26 -2.10
CA ARG A 591 -18.85 -20.50 -1.54
C ARG A 591 -19.75 -21.43 -0.72
N HIS A 592 -19.79 -21.20 0.60
CA HIS A 592 -20.59 -21.98 1.51
C HIS A 592 -21.71 -21.16 2.13
N LEU A 593 -22.86 -21.81 2.33
CA LEU A 593 -23.89 -21.41 3.27
C LEU A 593 -23.53 -21.97 4.64
N GLY A 594 -23.45 -21.12 5.65
CA GLY A 594 -23.47 -21.53 7.06
C GLY A 594 -24.76 -21.08 7.72
N VAL A 595 -25.37 -21.93 8.56
CA VAL A 595 -26.54 -21.60 9.38
C VAL A 595 -26.31 -22.07 10.80
N VAL A 596 -26.65 -21.24 11.78
CA VAL A 596 -26.70 -21.61 13.19
C VAL A 596 -28.10 -21.33 13.72
N LEU A 597 -28.78 -22.37 14.18
CA LEU A 597 -30.04 -22.31 14.92
C LEU A 597 -29.72 -22.37 16.41
N PHE A 598 -30.11 -21.35 17.16
CA PHE A 598 -29.90 -21.27 18.61
C PHE A 598 -31.21 -21.13 19.35
N SER A 599 -31.37 -21.85 20.48
CA SER A 599 -32.52 -21.71 21.37
C SER A 599 -32.19 -22.07 22.80
N LYS A 600 -32.75 -21.30 23.77
CA LYS A 600 -32.79 -21.60 25.20
C LYS A 600 -34.04 -22.37 25.62
N SER A 601 -35.06 -22.43 24.78
CA SER A 601 -36.36 -23.03 25.05
C SER A 601 -36.62 -24.36 24.32
N GLN A 602 -35.96 -24.61 23.21
CA GLN A 602 -36.10 -25.82 22.41
C GLN A 602 -34.96 -26.80 22.70
N SER A 603 -35.27 -28.10 22.67
CA SER A 603 -34.26 -29.14 22.81
C SER A 603 -33.33 -29.20 21.56
N GLU A 604 -32.13 -29.75 21.73
CA GLU A 604 -31.21 -30.03 20.62
C GLU A 604 -31.88 -30.87 19.52
N ARG A 605 -32.72 -31.85 19.94
CA ARG A 605 -33.47 -32.68 19.01
C ARG A 605 -34.44 -31.88 18.18
N ASP A 606 -35.20 -30.96 18.76
CA ASP A 606 -36.16 -30.15 18.03
C ASP A 606 -35.47 -29.22 17.03
N LEU A 607 -34.37 -28.61 17.45
CA LEU A 607 -33.54 -27.78 16.57
C LEU A 607 -32.91 -28.60 15.44
N TYR A 608 -32.51 -29.85 15.72
CA TYR A 608 -31.96 -30.72 14.68
C TYR A 608 -33.02 -31.05 13.60
N TYR A 609 -34.24 -31.40 14.01
CA TYR A 609 -35.33 -31.61 13.04
C TYR A 609 -35.68 -30.31 12.31
N LYS A 610 -35.64 -29.17 12.94
CA LYS A 610 -35.80 -27.89 12.27
C LYS A 610 -34.70 -27.63 11.24
N ALA A 611 -33.46 -27.98 11.54
CA ALA A 611 -32.37 -27.90 10.57
C ALA A 611 -32.59 -28.82 9.35
N ILE A 612 -33.05 -30.05 9.59
CA ILE A 612 -33.43 -30.99 8.51
C ILE A 612 -34.59 -30.40 7.66
N GLU A 613 -35.57 -29.79 8.29
CA GLU A 613 -36.69 -29.13 7.60
C GLU A 613 -36.19 -27.96 6.72
N VAL A 614 -35.26 -27.15 7.23
CA VAL A 614 -34.65 -26.04 6.47
C VAL A 614 -33.96 -26.58 5.22
N VAL A 615 -33.12 -27.61 5.37
CA VAL A 615 -32.41 -28.23 4.23
C VAL A 615 -33.44 -28.84 3.23
N ASN A 616 -34.44 -29.57 3.71
CA ASN A 616 -35.49 -30.12 2.85
C ASN A 616 -36.22 -29.01 2.05
N CYS A 617 -36.57 -27.91 2.71
CA CYS A 617 -37.22 -26.77 2.06
C CYS A 617 -36.32 -26.13 0.98
N ILE A 618 -35.03 -25.97 1.23
CA ILE A 618 -34.10 -25.46 0.22
C ILE A 618 -34.07 -26.36 -1.00
N PHE A 619 -33.99 -27.68 -0.80
CA PHE A 619 -34.01 -28.65 -1.90
C PHE A 619 -35.36 -28.67 -2.65
N GLU A 620 -36.46 -28.68 -1.92
CA GLU A 620 -37.80 -28.68 -2.51
C GLU A 620 -38.10 -27.43 -3.35
N GLN A 621 -37.68 -26.26 -2.83
CA GLN A 621 -37.97 -25.00 -3.51
C GLN A 621 -37.06 -24.75 -4.72
N ILE A 622 -35.78 -25.18 -4.66
CA ILE A 622 -34.78 -24.85 -5.69
C ILE A 622 -34.51 -26.03 -6.63
N LYS A 623 -34.47 -27.26 -6.11
CA LYS A 623 -34.15 -28.45 -6.90
C LYS A 623 -35.35 -29.34 -7.19
N HIS A 624 -36.50 -29.08 -6.58
CA HIS A 624 -37.76 -29.84 -6.69
C HIS A 624 -37.56 -31.33 -6.35
N CYS A 625 -36.73 -31.61 -5.38
CA CYS A 625 -36.45 -32.95 -4.87
C CYS A 625 -36.22 -32.93 -3.35
N THR A 626 -36.15 -34.10 -2.74
CA THR A 626 -35.78 -34.25 -1.33
C THR A 626 -34.33 -34.73 -1.22
N PRO A 627 -33.47 -34.12 -0.34
CA PRO A 627 -32.13 -34.61 -0.11
C PRO A 627 -32.11 -35.95 0.60
N LYS A 628 -31.01 -36.67 0.48
CA LYS A 628 -30.74 -37.81 1.37
C LYS A 628 -29.80 -37.39 2.48
N PHE A 629 -30.02 -37.96 3.66
CA PHE A 629 -29.18 -37.75 4.81
C PHE A 629 -28.42 -39.05 5.13
N ALA A 630 -27.09 -38.99 5.18
CA ALA A 630 -26.27 -40.11 5.50
C ALA A 630 -25.49 -39.84 6.80
N LYS A 631 -25.41 -40.85 7.69
CA LYS A 631 -24.59 -40.73 8.89
C LYS A 631 -23.11 -40.66 8.53
N ILE A 632 -22.40 -39.65 9.00
CA ILE A 632 -20.97 -39.51 8.82
C ILE A 632 -20.25 -39.37 10.16
N ALA A 633 -18.93 -39.61 10.17
CA ALA A 633 -18.10 -39.24 11.27
C ALA A 633 -17.92 -37.71 11.31
N PRO A 634 -17.73 -37.08 12.48
CA PRO A 634 -17.42 -35.67 12.55
C PRO A 634 -16.17 -35.33 11.71
N ILE A 635 -16.24 -34.29 10.94
CA ILE A 635 -15.13 -33.74 10.16
C ILE A 635 -14.29 -32.85 11.10
N HIS A 636 -14.96 -32.06 11.94
CA HIS A 636 -14.31 -31.16 12.89
C HIS A 636 -14.57 -31.60 14.35
N ALA A 637 -13.63 -31.36 15.23
CA ALA A 637 -13.70 -31.76 16.64
C ALA A 637 -14.87 -31.11 17.43
N TRP A 638 -15.38 -30.00 16.97
CA TRP A 638 -16.52 -29.29 17.58
C TRP A 638 -17.88 -29.83 17.17
N GLN A 639 -17.94 -30.74 16.19
CA GLN A 639 -19.19 -31.40 15.77
C GLN A 639 -19.54 -32.53 16.73
N HIS A 640 -20.83 -32.79 16.89
CA HIS A 640 -21.33 -33.86 17.75
C HIS A 640 -21.00 -35.26 17.17
N PRO A 641 -20.39 -36.16 17.95
CA PRO A 641 -19.90 -37.45 17.43
C PRO A 641 -20.98 -38.41 16.92
N LYS A 642 -22.26 -38.16 17.25
CA LYS A 642 -23.39 -39.02 16.84
C LYS A 642 -24.46 -38.28 16.05
N ASN A 643 -24.60 -36.97 16.23
CA ASN A 643 -25.64 -36.13 15.65
C ASN A 643 -25.04 -35.27 14.53
N THR A 644 -24.37 -35.95 13.59
CA THR A 644 -23.80 -35.35 12.37
C THR A 644 -24.23 -36.19 11.18
N ALA A 645 -24.82 -35.57 10.17
CA ALA A 645 -25.27 -36.20 8.95
C ALA A 645 -24.83 -35.40 7.73
N ALA A 646 -24.32 -36.07 6.70
CA ALA A 646 -24.11 -35.48 5.40
C ALA A 646 -25.44 -35.21 4.70
N VAL A 647 -25.47 -34.15 3.94
CA VAL A 647 -26.55 -33.80 3.01
C VAL A 647 -26.13 -34.19 1.61
N LEU A 648 -26.90 -35.07 0.96
CA LEU A 648 -26.59 -35.60 -0.35
C LEU A 648 -27.58 -35.10 -1.38
N ALA A 649 -27.09 -34.59 -2.51
CA ALA A 649 -27.81 -34.33 -3.74
C ALA A 649 -27.36 -35.34 -4.81
N ASP A 650 -28.25 -36.12 -5.36
CA ASP A 650 -27.98 -37.17 -6.36
C ASP A 650 -26.81 -38.11 -5.96
N GLY A 651 -26.68 -38.39 -4.67
CA GLY A 651 -25.65 -39.25 -4.13
C GLY A 651 -24.31 -38.55 -3.82
N ASN A 652 -24.16 -37.29 -4.20
CA ASN A 652 -22.97 -36.48 -3.94
C ASN A 652 -23.15 -35.62 -2.66
N GLU A 653 -22.13 -35.55 -1.84
CA GLU A 653 -22.16 -34.70 -0.64
C GLU A 653 -22.05 -33.22 -1.01
N VAL A 654 -23.08 -32.47 -0.61
CA VAL A 654 -23.16 -31.01 -0.80
C VAL A 654 -23.12 -30.25 0.51
N GLY A 655 -23.04 -30.92 1.64
CA GLY A 655 -22.94 -30.29 2.95
C GLY A 655 -23.28 -31.24 4.10
N PHE A 656 -23.47 -30.67 5.28
CA PHE A 656 -23.81 -31.43 6.47
C PHE A 656 -24.74 -30.66 7.43
N VAL A 657 -25.41 -31.43 8.29
CA VAL A 657 -26.15 -30.93 9.46
C VAL A 657 -25.53 -31.54 10.69
N CYS A 658 -25.23 -30.74 11.73
CA CYS A 658 -24.70 -31.28 12.96
C CYS A 658 -25.19 -30.50 14.20
N ALA A 659 -25.32 -31.20 15.33
CA ALA A 659 -25.32 -30.59 16.64
C ALA A 659 -23.87 -30.29 17.06
N LEU A 660 -23.68 -29.48 18.10
CA LEU A 660 -22.37 -29.22 18.67
C LEU A 660 -21.90 -30.36 19.55
N HIS A 661 -20.58 -30.54 19.60
CA HIS A 661 -20.00 -31.40 20.62
C HIS A 661 -20.36 -30.89 22.01
N PRO A 662 -20.76 -31.72 22.99
CA PRO A 662 -21.26 -31.27 24.30
C PRO A 662 -20.35 -30.27 25.04
N GLN A 663 -19.05 -30.44 24.91
CA GLN A 663 -18.07 -29.52 25.50
C GLN A 663 -18.13 -28.11 24.87
N ASN A 664 -18.36 -28.00 23.53
CA ASN A 664 -18.47 -26.74 22.83
C ASN A 664 -19.84 -26.11 23.06
N ALA A 665 -20.92 -26.93 23.09
CA ALA A 665 -22.28 -26.48 23.42
C ALA A 665 -22.31 -25.81 24.80
N SER A 666 -21.71 -26.42 25.84
CA SER A 666 -21.67 -25.86 27.18
C SER A 666 -20.90 -24.55 27.31
N LYS A 667 -19.95 -24.29 26.39
CA LYS A 667 -19.20 -23.03 26.32
C LYS A 667 -19.98 -21.95 25.55
N LEU A 668 -20.79 -22.36 24.57
CA LEU A 668 -21.69 -21.45 23.86
C LEU A 668 -22.74 -20.89 24.82
N ASP A 669 -23.49 -21.77 25.47
CA ASP A 669 -24.45 -21.43 26.48
C ASP A 669 -24.68 -22.64 27.44
N LYS A 670 -24.96 -22.38 28.69
CA LYS A 670 -25.17 -23.45 29.71
C LYS A 670 -26.53 -24.13 29.60
N THR A 671 -27.53 -23.44 29.10
CA THR A 671 -28.94 -23.89 29.01
C THR A 671 -29.45 -23.96 27.58
N GLY A 672 -28.80 -23.21 26.66
CA GLY A 672 -29.16 -23.17 25.29
C GLY A 672 -28.60 -24.33 24.47
N SER A 673 -29.27 -24.64 23.37
CA SER A 673 -28.90 -25.63 22.38
C SER A 673 -28.60 -24.93 21.07
N ALA A 674 -27.68 -25.49 20.27
CA ALA A 674 -27.41 -25.02 18.90
C ALA A 674 -27.23 -26.18 17.93
N VAL A 675 -27.77 -26.01 16.74
CA VAL A 675 -27.62 -26.94 15.62
C VAL A 675 -27.19 -26.14 14.38
N CYS A 676 -26.29 -26.72 13.61
CA CYS A 676 -25.61 -26.07 12.50
C CYS A 676 -25.89 -26.77 11.17
N ILE A 677 -25.94 -25.99 10.10
CA ILE A 677 -25.97 -26.46 8.73
C ILE A 677 -24.80 -25.81 8.00
N GLU A 678 -24.05 -26.56 7.21
CA GLU A 678 -23.13 -26.03 6.23
C GLU A 678 -23.35 -26.70 4.89
N MET A 679 -23.45 -25.91 3.80
CA MET A 679 -23.63 -26.40 2.45
C MET A 679 -22.71 -25.68 1.47
N ASP A 680 -22.03 -26.43 0.62
CA ASP A 680 -21.27 -25.93 -0.53
C ASP A 680 -22.26 -25.48 -1.61
N ILE A 681 -22.40 -24.19 -1.81
CA ILE A 681 -23.35 -23.59 -2.74
C ILE A 681 -22.98 -23.88 -4.19
N ASP A 682 -21.69 -23.98 -4.50
CA ASP A 682 -21.22 -24.27 -5.84
C ASP A 682 -21.63 -25.72 -6.21
N LYS A 683 -21.36 -26.70 -5.35
CA LYS A 683 -21.83 -28.09 -5.55
C LYS A 683 -23.35 -28.23 -5.58
N PHE A 684 -24.05 -27.49 -4.70
CA PHE A 684 -25.51 -27.50 -4.70
C PHE A 684 -26.07 -26.85 -5.96
N SER A 685 -25.45 -25.79 -6.47
CA SER A 685 -25.89 -25.16 -7.73
C SER A 685 -25.76 -26.11 -8.92
N ASP A 686 -24.67 -26.87 -8.95
CA ASP A 686 -24.38 -27.86 -10.01
C ASP A 686 -25.30 -29.11 -9.93
N ALA A 687 -25.89 -29.38 -8.77
CA ALA A 687 -26.78 -30.51 -8.59
C ALA A 687 -28.05 -30.40 -9.48
N LYS A 688 -28.54 -31.54 -9.94
CA LYS A 688 -29.67 -31.59 -10.84
C LYS A 688 -30.95 -30.98 -10.20
N ALA A 689 -31.58 -30.10 -10.93
CA ALA A 689 -32.96 -29.70 -10.64
C ALA A 689 -33.94 -30.57 -11.44
N TYR A 690 -35.06 -30.87 -10.85
CA TYR A 690 -36.10 -31.68 -11.45
C TYR A 690 -37.27 -30.80 -11.89
N ASP A 691 -37.97 -31.23 -12.96
CA ASP A 691 -39.18 -30.55 -13.40
C ASP A 691 -40.31 -30.81 -12.40
N ILE A 692 -41.11 -29.77 -12.15
CA ILE A 692 -42.34 -29.92 -11.37
C ILE A 692 -43.39 -30.54 -12.25
N GLU A 693 -43.74 -31.76 -11.94
CA GLU A 693 -44.91 -32.44 -12.57
C GLU A 693 -46.15 -32.22 -11.71
N PHE A 694 -47.10 -31.47 -12.26
CA PHE A 694 -48.38 -31.31 -11.58
C PHE A 694 -49.14 -32.63 -11.63
N LYS A 695 -49.46 -33.20 -10.45
CA LYS A 695 -50.35 -34.33 -10.30
C LYS A 695 -51.67 -33.84 -9.70
N GLU A 696 -52.74 -34.06 -10.44
CA GLU A 696 -54.08 -33.71 -9.98
C GLU A 696 -54.40 -34.49 -8.70
N PRO A 697 -54.81 -33.84 -7.59
CA PRO A 697 -55.20 -34.56 -6.37
C PRO A 697 -56.29 -35.56 -6.62
N SER A 698 -56.20 -36.73 -6.02
CA SER A 698 -57.31 -37.73 -6.12
C SER A 698 -58.58 -37.14 -5.53
N THR A 699 -59.71 -37.35 -6.28
CA THR A 699 -61.06 -37.04 -5.81
C THR A 699 -61.69 -38.19 -5.03
N LYS A 700 -61.00 -39.31 -4.93
CA LYS A 700 -61.46 -40.49 -4.20
C LYS A 700 -61.05 -40.47 -2.77
N GLN A 701 -61.81 -41.16 -1.90
CA GLN A 701 -61.50 -41.23 -0.50
C GLN A 701 -60.21 -42.03 -0.25
N SER A 702 -59.24 -41.44 0.46
CA SER A 702 -58.03 -42.15 0.93
C SER A 702 -58.29 -42.96 2.18
N THR A 703 -57.57 -44.06 2.32
CA THR A 703 -57.65 -45.00 3.47
C THR A 703 -56.28 -45.02 4.13
N TYR A 704 -56.23 -45.07 5.45
CA TYR A 704 -54.96 -45.17 6.16
C TYR A 704 -54.93 -46.28 7.19
N TYR A 705 -53.73 -46.80 7.43
CA TYR A 705 -53.42 -47.76 8.50
C TYR A 705 -52.27 -47.28 9.35
N ASP A 706 -52.44 -47.38 10.65
CA ASP A 706 -51.38 -47.07 11.64
C ASP A 706 -50.75 -48.36 12.10
N LEU A 707 -49.49 -48.58 11.77
CA LEU A 707 -48.73 -49.75 12.18
C LEU A 707 -47.76 -49.35 13.29
N SER A 708 -47.95 -49.90 14.51
CA SER A 708 -47.02 -49.79 15.60
C SER A 708 -45.99 -50.93 15.49
N LEU A 709 -44.78 -50.58 15.15
CA LEU A 709 -43.72 -51.52 14.87
C LEU A 709 -42.67 -51.56 16.00
N VAL A 710 -42.29 -52.74 16.44
CA VAL A 710 -41.23 -52.97 17.43
C VAL A 710 -39.94 -53.23 16.65
N LEU A 711 -38.95 -52.41 16.83
CA LEU A 711 -37.69 -52.48 16.10
C LEU A 711 -36.65 -53.31 16.77
N ARG A 712 -35.99 -54.16 16.02
CA ARG A 712 -34.75 -54.82 16.43
C ARG A 712 -33.65 -53.74 16.59
N LYS A 713 -32.77 -53.93 17.55
CA LYS A 713 -31.62 -53.05 17.81
C LYS A 713 -30.75 -52.94 16.59
N GLY A 714 -30.56 -51.69 16.14
CA GLY A 714 -29.71 -51.36 14.98
C GLY A 714 -30.44 -51.14 13.65
N VAL A 715 -31.71 -51.47 13.58
CA VAL A 715 -32.54 -51.20 12.34
C VAL A 715 -32.77 -49.71 12.19
N THR A 716 -32.44 -49.17 11.04
CA THR A 716 -32.64 -47.76 10.69
C THR A 716 -33.99 -47.53 9.98
N TYR A 717 -34.44 -46.25 9.96
CA TYR A 717 -35.67 -45.91 9.21
C TYR A 717 -35.50 -46.14 7.70
N ASP A 718 -34.30 -45.95 7.18
CA ASP A 718 -34.03 -46.21 5.77
C ASP A 718 -34.18 -47.68 5.43
N GLU A 719 -33.65 -48.60 6.25
CA GLU A 719 -33.84 -50.05 6.08
C GLU A 719 -35.32 -50.44 6.17
N LEU A 720 -36.07 -49.78 7.04
CA LEU A 720 -37.51 -49.97 7.09
C LEU A 720 -38.18 -49.48 5.80
N SER A 721 -37.88 -48.27 5.37
CA SER A 721 -38.55 -47.62 4.23
C SER A 721 -38.32 -48.34 2.93
N GLU A 722 -37.16 -48.94 2.72
CA GLU A 722 -36.83 -49.73 1.53
C GLU A 722 -37.84 -50.91 1.33
N ASN A 723 -38.39 -51.52 2.41
CA ASN A 723 -39.29 -52.64 2.34
C ASN A 723 -40.60 -52.30 1.65
N TRP A 724 -41.18 -51.10 1.82
CA TRP A 724 -42.38 -50.69 1.11
C TRP A 724 -42.10 -49.89 -0.16
N LYS A 725 -41.02 -49.14 -0.23
CA LYS A 725 -40.63 -48.41 -1.44
C LYS A 725 -40.27 -49.36 -2.59
N SER A 726 -39.57 -50.43 -2.30
CA SER A 726 -39.22 -51.44 -3.30
C SER A 726 -40.41 -52.23 -3.82
N MET A 727 -41.57 -52.18 -3.16
CA MET A 727 -42.81 -52.80 -3.65
C MET A 727 -43.47 -52.04 -4.80
N ASN A 728 -43.10 -50.75 -5.00
CA ASN A 728 -43.68 -49.90 -6.04
C ASN A 728 -45.19 -49.90 -6.06
N ILE A 729 -45.84 -49.78 -4.88
CA ILE A 729 -47.31 -49.72 -4.79
C ILE A 729 -47.73 -48.34 -5.24
N GLU A 730 -48.40 -48.23 -6.41
CA GLU A 730 -48.83 -46.96 -6.99
C GLU A 730 -49.85 -46.23 -6.10
N GLU A 731 -50.67 -46.98 -5.38
CA GLU A 731 -51.70 -46.45 -4.49
C GLU A 731 -51.16 -46.04 -3.10
N LEU A 732 -49.91 -46.30 -2.76
CA LEU A 732 -49.29 -45.86 -1.50
C LEU A 732 -48.92 -44.37 -1.63
N GLU A 733 -49.83 -43.51 -1.23
CA GLU A 733 -49.68 -42.07 -1.33
C GLU A 733 -48.58 -41.51 -0.40
N SER A 734 -48.58 -41.99 0.88
CA SER A 734 -47.61 -41.53 1.86
C SER A 734 -47.42 -42.48 3.04
N VAL A 735 -46.22 -42.42 3.62
CA VAL A 735 -45.90 -43.05 4.92
C VAL A 735 -45.37 -41.98 5.87
N LYS A 736 -46.07 -41.77 6.99
CA LYS A 736 -45.72 -40.76 8.00
C LYS A 736 -45.42 -41.38 9.34
N LEU A 737 -44.35 -40.93 10.00
CA LEU A 737 -44.06 -41.26 11.39
C LEU A 737 -45.03 -40.50 12.30
N ILE A 738 -45.87 -41.23 13.06
CA ILE A 738 -46.84 -40.67 13.98
C ILE A 738 -46.28 -40.57 15.37
N ASP A 739 -45.62 -41.63 15.84
CA ASP A 739 -45.10 -41.67 17.20
C ASP A 739 -43.86 -42.56 17.33
N THR A 740 -43.06 -42.28 18.33
CA THR A 740 -41.89 -43.10 18.75
C THR A 740 -41.94 -43.37 20.25
N TYR A 741 -41.88 -44.63 20.61
CA TYR A 741 -41.94 -45.05 21.97
C TYR A 741 -40.76 -45.95 22.36
N GLU A 742 -40.22 -45.75 23.57
CA GLU A 742 -39.10 -46.56 24.08
C GLU A 742 -39.61 -47.40 25.25
N LEU A 743 -39.60 -48.74 25.13
CA LEU A 743 -40.08 -49.68 26.12
C LEU A 743 -38.94 -50.65 26.49
N LEU A 744 -38.46 -50.60 27.76
CA LEU A 744 -37.50 -51.56 28.29
C LEU A 744 -36.27 -51.82 27.39
N GLY A 745 -35.76 -50.77 26.72
CA GLY A 745 -34.62 -50.87 25.83
C GLY A 745 -34.96 -51.30 24.39
N THR A 746 -36.21 -51.47 24.06
CA THR A 746 -36.70 -51.74 22.69
C THR A 746 -37.42 -50.50 22.14
N LYS A 747 -37.09 -50.06 20.94
CA LYS A 747 -37.72 -48.91 20.30
C LYS A 747 -38.93 -49.36 19.50
N SER A 748 -40.08 -48.69 19.69
CA SER A 748 -41.24 -48.86 18.88
C SER A 748 -41.58 -47.59 18.12
N ILE A 749 -41.99 -47.70 16.88
CA ILE A 749 -42.44 -46.58 16.07
C ILE A 749 -43.82 -46.86 15.53
N THR A 750 -44.65 -45.81 15.41
CA THR A 750 -45.95 -45.88 14.77
C THR A 750 -45.91 -45.18 13.46
N LEU A 751 -46.14 -45.89 12.36
CA LEU A 751 -46.14 -45.33 11.01
C LEU A 751 -47.56 -45.36 10.46
N ARG A 752 -48.01 -44.27 9.86
CA ARG A 752 -49.26 -44.17 9.13
C ARG A 752 -48.99 -44.37 7.66
N PHE A 753 -49.58 -45.40 7.08
CA PHE A 753 -49.61 -45.71 5.65
C PHE A 753 -50.93 -45.19 5.07
N THR A 754 -50.85 -44.21 4.14
CA THR A 754 -52.02 -43.67 3.46
C THR A 754 -52.05 -44.19 2.03
N PHE A 755 -53.21 -44.75 1.64
CA PHE A 755 -53.42 -45.29 0.31
C PHE A 755 -54.54 -44.50 -0.38
N SER A 756 -54.38 -44.23 -1.67
CA SER A 756 -55.32 -43.51 -2.50
C SER A 756 -55.18 -43.95 -3.95
N SER A 757 -56.27 -43.94 -4.68
CA SER A 757 -56.28 -44.19 -6.14
C SER A 757 -56.95 -43.02 -6.84
N HIS A 758 -56.50 -42.68 -8.03
CA HIS A 758 -57.16 -41.65 -8.86
C HIS A 758 -58.41 -42.13 -9.56
N ASP A 759 -58.49 -43.44 -9.84
CA ASP A 759 -59.59 -43.99 -10.70
C ASP A 759 -60.73 -44.49 -9.89
N ARG A 760 -60.52 -45.03 -8.72
CA ARG A 760 -61.51 -45.74 -7.94
C ARG A 760 -61.33 -45.61 -6.42
N THR A 761 -62.32 -45.88 -5.65
CA THR A 761 -62.24 -46.13 -4.23
C THR A 761 -61.54 -47.48 -3.98
N LEU A 762 -60.53 -47.52 -3.12
CA LEU A 762 -59.82 -48.76 -2.81
C LEU A 762 -60.71 -49.68 -1.94
N GLU A 763 -60.67 -50.99 -2.20
CA GLU A 763 -61.31 -51.97 -1.35
C GLU A 763 -60.46 -52.37 -0.15
N MET A 764 -61.05 -52.60 1.00
CA MET A 764 -60.32 -52.91 2.24
C MET A 764 -59.49 -54.17 2.10
N GLU A 765 -59.85 -55.11 1.35
CA GLU A 765 -59.14 -56.39 1.14
C GLU A 765 -57.84 -56.17 0.35
N GLU A 766 -57.81 -55.28 -0.62
CA GLU A 766 -56.63 -54.93 -1.39
C GLU A 766 -55.62 -54.22 -0.47
N VAL A 767 -56.04 -53.20 0.27
CA VAL A 767 -55.16 -52.43 1.19
C VAL A 767 -54.60 -53.31 2.30
N GLN A 768 -55.42 -54.24 2.82
CA GLN A 768 -55.01 -55.24 3.78
C GLN A 768 -53.95 -56.19 3.17
N GLY A 769 -54.09 -56.58 1.91
CA GLY A 769 -53.08 -57.40 1.22
C GLY A 769 -51.72 -56.73 1.13
N TRP A 770 -51.68 -55.41 0.80
CA TRP A 770 -50.40 -54.61 0.82
C TRP A 770 -49.81 -54.48 2.22
N ILE A 771 -50.67 -54.26 3.23
CA ILE A 771 -50.21 -54.16 4.63
C ILE A 771 -49.61 -55.48 5.11
N ASP A 772 -50.26 -56.60 4.78
CA ASP A 772 -49.78 -57.96 5.14
C ASP A 772 -48.41 -58.28 4.47
N GLU A 773 -48.21 -57.88 3.19
CA GLU A 773 -46.93 -58.03 2.51
C GLU A 773 -45.89 -57.13 3.09
N ILE A 774 -46.18 -55.83 3.44
CA ILE A 774 -45.29 -54.94 4.16
C ILE A 774 -44.87 -55.57 5.49
N LEU A 775 -45.77 -56.04 6.27
CA LEU A 775 -45.52 -56.73 7.55
C LEU A 775 -44.65 -57.96 7.39
N HIS A 776 -44.95 -58.77 6.34
CA HIS A 776 -44.14 -59.96 6.01
C HIS A 776 -42.70 -59.60 5.73
N ARG A 777 -42.42 -58.59 4.90
CA ARG A 777 -41.08 -58.09 4.57
C ARG A 777 -40.36 -57.51 5.81
N LEU A 778 -41.08 -56.72 6.61
CA LEU A 778 -40.54 -56.14 7.84
C LEU A 778 -40.16 -57.22 8.86
N SER A 779 -40.91 -58.33 8.91
CA SER A 779 -40.60 -59.45 9.79
C SER A 779 -39.30 -60.14 9.41
N ALA A 780 -38.95 -60.19 8.12
CA ALA A 780 -37.68 -60.74 7.60
C ALA A 780 -36.44 -59.99 8.11
N ILE A 781 -36.57 -58.69 8.41
CA ILE A 781 -35.50 -57.85 9.01
C ILE A 781 -35.58 -57.77 10.56
N GLY A 782 -36.48 -58.58 11.17
CA GLY A 782 -36.61 -58.67 12.63
C GLY A 782 -37.45 -57.53 13.24
N VAL A 783 -38.37 -56.93 12.47
CA VAL A 783 -39.34 -55.96 12.94
C VAL A 783 -40.69 -56.63 13.07
N SER A 784 -41.36 -56.45 14.16
CA SER A 784 -42.67 -57.06 14.43
C SER A 784 -43.72 -56.00 14.76
N LEU A 785 -44.98 -56.32 14.48
CA LEU A 785 -46.10 -55.49 14.88
C LEU A 785 -46.22 -55.58 16.41
N ARG A 786 -46.44 -54.45 17.05
CA ARG A 786 -46.75 -54.36 18.46
C ARG A 786 -48.22 -54.78 18.70
N VAL A 787 -48.36 -55.85 19.39
CA VAL A 787 -49.70 -56.39 19.77
C VAL A 787 -50.20 -55.67 21.02
#